data_c549c488cbf20fe30d06fef98cb953a0
#
_entry.id   c549c488cbf20fe30d06fef98cb953a0
#
_cell.length_a   1.000
_cell.length_b   1.000
_cell.length_c   1.000
_cell.angle_alpha   90.00
_cell.angle_beta   90.00
_cell.angle_gamma   90.00
#
_symmetry.space_group_name_H-M   'P 1'
#
loop_
_entity.id
_entity.type
_entity.pdbx_description
1 polymer ?
#
loop_
_entity_poly.entity_id
_entity_poly.type
_entity_poly.pdbx_seq_one_letter_code
_entity_poly.pdbx_strand_id
1 'polypeptide(L)'
;MNDEKIINAIKAISIAEISKAQSGHPGIALGAAPILYTLYSKHMNIDVTDDKWINRDRFVMSAGHGSALLYATLYMSGFNLSINDLKNFRQIDSITPGHPEYGITPGVDASTGPLGQGIANAVGMAAAEKYLSEKFNNLLDYKVYVLCGQGDLMEGISYEACSLAGNLKLGNLIVLYDSNGVTLDADANKTFDEDVLKRFDAMGWHTDLVADGNNPILIDMAISKAKRRTDKPSFIEIKTIIGKDSLLQGTNKVHGSPLTKEDIRQLKDKLKLDTNLFANISSLRKEMANFIRIRVTHDKRKWDTKYNAYINTCDDETKRFLESLTIDKRYDITRLFKDKTFEDDALRNINGAVINEIANNYPAFLGGSADLSSSTKTYLNKFGDFSSTNYGGKNFFFGVREHAMGAFINGLALSGLRPFCSTFLSFSDYLKPSIRMASLMNLPCTFIFTHDSVMVGEDGPTHEPVEQLAMLRSIPNHYVYRPCDANEIIGSWQTILNNDKPSSIVLSRSKCKNLSTTNPVNVKKGAYIVRKEEKRLFGIIIATGSEVSLAIDIAEKLSKKGMELRVVSMPCMRLFDEQPQSYKDEILPIGYKTFVIERASKFGWHKYVYNDKYIMGIDEFGYSGKTDDVLKKLKLDDDTITKKIEKLLK
;
A
#
# COMPACT_ATOMS: atom_id res chain seq x y z
N MET A 1 9.10 36.76 -11.19
CA MET A 1 8.59 36.25 -9.89
C MET A 1 9.61 36.57 -8.81
N ASN A 2 9.18 37.02 -7.66
CA ASN A 2 10.11 37.30 -6.56
C ASN A 2 10.31 36.04 -5.72
N ASP A 3 11.27 35.22 -6.14
CA ASP A 3 11.53 33.88 -5.57
C ASP A 3 11.74 33.93 -4.06
N GLU A 4 12.58 34.87 -3.57
CA GLU A 4 12.89 35.01 -2.15
C GLU A 4 11.65 35.29 -1.29
N LYS A 5 10.80 36.26 -1.72
CA LYS A 5 9.57 36.59 -0.98
C LYS A 5 8.58 35.43 -0.93
N ILE A 6 8.48 34.65 -1.99
CA ILE A 6 7.58 33.49 -2.03
C ILE A 6 8.09 32.37 -1.15
N ILE A 7 9.40 32.08 -1.19
CA ILE A 7 10.06 31.09 -0.28
C ILE A 7 9.85 31.50 1.18
N ASN A 8 10.06 32.79 1.51
CA ASN A 8 9.85 33.30 2.86
C ASN A 8 8.36 33.21 3.27
N ALA A 9 7.42 33.41 2.35
CA ALA A 9 6.00 33.21 2.63
C ALA A 9 5.68 31.73 2.92
N ILE A 10 6.23 30.78 2.16
CA ILE A 10 6.07 29.35 2.43
C ILE A 10 6.62 29.01 3.82
N LYS A 11 7.84 29.47 4.16
CA LYS A 11 8.43 29.31 5.51
C LYS A 11 7.51 29.89 6.60
N ALA A 12 7.00 31.11 6.39
CA ALA A 12 6.13 31.80 7.34
C ALA A 12 4.83 31.04 7.61
N ILE A 13 4.16 30.56 6.56
CA ILE A 13 2.93 29.77 6.67
C ILE A 13 3.21 28.50 7.46
N SER A 14 4.25 27.74 7.08
CA SER A 14 4.60 26.48 7.75
C SER A 14 4.87 26.67 9.24
N ILE A 15 5.59 27.72 9.62
CA ILE A 15 5.86 28.04 11.02
C ILE A 15 4.58 28.50 11.74
N ALA A 16 3.69 29.22 11.06
CA ALA A 16 2.40 29.63 11.62
C ALA A 16 1.49 28.43 11.92
N GLU A 17 1.43 27.44 11.02
CA GLU A 17 0.72 26.17 11.22
C GLU A 17 1.23 25.44 12.46
N ILE A 18 2.55 25.21 12.53
CA ILE A 18 3.22 24.50 13.62
C ILE A 18 3.06 25.25 14.93
N SER A 19 3.25 26.58 14.93
CA SER A 19 3.13 27.42 16.13
C SER A 19 1.71 27.43 16.66
N LYS A 20 0.69 27.49 15.78
CA LYS A 20 -0.70 27.43 16.21
C LYS A 20 -1.10 26.07 16.77
N ALA A 21 -0.66 25.00 16.12
CA ALA A 21 -0.91 23.63 16.58
C ALA A 21 -0.11 23.24 17.82
N GLN A 22 0.92 24.00 18.20
CA GLN A 22 1.91 23.66 19.23
C GLN A 22 2.53 22.27 19.02
N SER A 23 2.59 21.83 17.75
CA SER A 23 3.07 20.51 17.33
C SER A 23 3.49 20.54 15.88
N GLY A 24 4.63 19.92 15.53
CA GLY A 24 5.13 19.82 14.17
C GLY A 24 6.63 19.93 14.07
N HIS A 25 7.15 19.96 12.84
CA HIS A 25 8.59 19.87 12.54
C HIS A 25 9.06 21.13 11.79
N PRO A 26 9.48 22.18 12.51
CA PRO A 26 9.88 23.44 11.87
C PRO A 26 11.20 23.35 11.10
N GLY A 27 12.06 22.40 11.48
CA GLY A 27 13.41 22.28 10.91
C GLY A 27 13.42 22.06 9.41
N ILE A 28 12.70 21.06 8.92
CA ILE A 28 12.58 20.76 7.50
C ILE A 28 11.81 21.87 6.77
N ALA A 29 10.81 22.49 7.42
CA ALA A 29 10.04 23.57 6.82
C ALA A 29 10.90 24.80 6.48
N LEU A 30 11.86 25.11 7.32
CA LEU A 30 12.81 26.22 7.09
C LEU A 30 13.94 25.83 6.14
N GLY A 31 14.44 24.59 6.22
CA GLY A 31 15.58 24.12 5.43
C GLY A 31 15.21 23.78 3.98
N ALA A 32 14.11 23.07 3.77
CA ALA A 32 13.74 22.51 2.46
C ALA A 32 12.72 23.37 1.65
N ALA A 33 12.28 24.53 2.16
CA ALA A 33 11.35 25.40 1.45
C ALA A 33 11.83 25.81 0.04
N PRO A 34 13.12 26.14 -0.20
CA PRO A 34 13.60 26.43 -1.56
C PRO A 34 13.47 25.24 -2.51
N ILE A 35 13.58 24.01 -2.00
CA ILE A 35 13.45 22.78 -2.81
C ILE A 35 12.01 22.66 -3.34
N LEU A 36 11.00 22.68 -2.45
CA LEU A 36 9.61 22.57 -2.87
C LEU A 36 9.14 23.75 -3.70
N TYR A 37 9.56 24.99 -3.33
CA TYR A 37 9.29 26.16 -4.15
C TYR A 37 9.78 25.95 -5.59
N THR A 38 11.04 25.55 -5.78
CA THR A 38 11.63 25.38 -7.11
C THR A 38 10.94 24.25 -7.87
N LEU A 39 10.68 23.12 -7.20
CA LEU A 39 10.00 21.99 -7.81
C LEU A 39 8.60 22.37 -8.33
N TYR A 40 7.74 22.91 -7.48
CA TYR A 40 6.35 23.22 -7.83
C TYR A 40 6.25 24.40 -8.82
N SER A 41 7.01 25.47 -8.61
CA SER A 41 6.91 26.65 -9.48
C SER A 41 7.49 26.41 -10.88
N LYS A 42 8.62 25.66 -11.00
CA LYS A 42 9.36 25.57 -12.27
C LYS A 42 9.27 24.23 -12.99
N HIS A 43 9.05 23.11 -12.27
CA HIS A 43 9.23 21.78 -12.85
C HIS A 43 7.99 20.92 -12.93
N MET A 44 7.19 20.86 -11.88
CA MET A 44 6.02 19.97 -11.86
C MET A 44 4.96 20.35 -12.88
N ASN A 45 4.54 19.39 -13.67
CA ASN A 45 3.44 19.51 -14.61
C ASN A 45 2.13 19.09 -13.91
N ILE A 46 1.45 20.06 -13.27
CA ILE A 46 0.25 19.85 -12.44
C ILE A 46 -0.84 20.85 -12.83
N ASP A 47 -2.07 20.39 -12.91
CA ASP A 47 -3.23 21.29 -13.01
C ASP A 47 -3.93 21.35 -11.64
N VAL A 48 -3.82 22.48 -10.95
CA VAL A 48 -4.40 22.66 -9.60
C VAL A 48 -5.93 22.67 -9.60
N THR A 49 -6.56 22.77 -10.78
CA THR A 49 -8.01 22.71 -10.98
C THR A 49 -8.49 21.31 -11.39
N ASP A 50 -7.56 20.41 -11.76
CA ASP A 50 -7.81 19.04 -12.16
C ASP A 50 -6.74 18.13 -11.55
N ASP A 51 -6.85 17.86 -10.27
CA ASP A 51 -5.94 17.02 -9.50
C ASP A 51 -6.01 15.51 -9.89
N LYS A 52 -6.99 15.17 -10.74
CA LYS A 52 -7.17 13.83 -11.32
C LYS A 52 -6.63 13.68 -12.73
N TRP A 53 -6.05 14.72 -13.30
CA TRP A 53 -5.43 14.63 -14.63
C TRP A 53 -4.41 13.50 -14.67
N ILE A 54 -4.64 12.49 -15.51
CA ILE A 54 -3.88 11.24 -15.51
C ILE A 54 -2.40 11.43 -15.86
N ASN A 55 -2.05 12.41 -16.69
CA ASN A 55 -0.67 12.72 -17.09
C ASN A 55 0.01 13.79 -16.22
N ARG A 56 -0.57 14.18 -15.08
CA ARG A 56 0.10 15.08 -14.15
C ARG A 56 1.31 14.42 -13.51
N ASP A 57 2.35 15.19 -13.21
CA ASP A 57 3.45 14.72 -12.40
C ASP A 57 2.98 14.33 -10.98
N ARG A 58 3.72 13.46 -10.32
CA ARG A 58 3.48 13.01 -8.95
C ARG A 58 4.56 13.54 -8.01
N PHE A 59 4.16 13.92 -6.82
CA PHE A 59 5.09 14.30 -5.76
C PHE A 59 4.82 13.52 -4.48
N VAL A 60 5.84 12.85 -3.94
CA VAL A 60 5.76 12.11 -2.68
C VAL A 60 6.67 12.77 -1.64
N MET A 61 6.06 13.30 -0.59
CA MET A 61 6.77 13.78 0.60
C MET A 61 7.13 12.58 1.47
N SER A 62 8.21 11.85 1.14
CA SER A 62 8.63 10.67 1.89
C SER A 62 9.03 11.03 3.32
N ALA A 63 9.74 12.15 3.50
CA ALA A 63 9.94 12.80 4.78
C ALA A 63 8.61 13.40 5.29
N GLY A 64 7.63 12.55 5.61
CA GLY A 64 6.25 12.95 5.89
C GLY A 64 6.08 13.91 7.08
N HIS A 65 7.08 14.00 7.96
CA HIS A 65 7.11 15.00 9.02
C HIS A 65 7.17 16.45 8.49
N GLY A 66 7.56 16.65 7.21
CA GLY A 66 7.52 17.94 6.51
C GLY A 66 6.14 18.36 6.03
N SER A 67 5.05 17.80 6.54
CA SER A 67 3.67 18.04 6.11
C SER A 67 3.27 19.51 6.09
N ALA A 68 3.64 20.31 7.10
CA ALA A 68 3.35 21.75 7.12
C ALA A 68 4.00 22.48 5.92
N LEU A 69 5.25 22.12 5.56
CA LEU A 69 5.90 22.64 4.36
C LEU A 69 5.15 22.26 3.09
N LEU A 70 4.67 21.01 2.99
CA LEU A 70 3.90 20.55 1.85
C LEU A 70 2.59 21.33 1.72
N TYR A 71 1.82 21.46 2.81
CA TYR A 71 0.54 22.17 2.79
C TYR A 71 0.70 23.66 2.45
N ALA A 72 1.69 24.33 3.02
CA ALA A 72 2.05 25.69 2.65
C ALA A 72 2.37 25.80 1.17
N THR A 73 3.14 24.86 0.61
CA THR A 73 3.50 24.84 -0.81
C THR A 73 2.29 24.59 -1.71
N LEU A 74 1.43 23.63 -1.37
CA LEU A 74 0.19 23.33 -2.10
C LEU A 74 -0.74 24.56 -2.11
N TYR A 75 -0.92 25.22 -0.95
CA TYR A 75 -1.68 26.45 -0.85
C TYR A 75 -1.11 27.55 -1.76
N MET A 76 0.19 27.79 -1.70
CA MET A 76 0.85 28.82 -2.52
C MET A 76 0.81 28.50 -4.02
N SER A 77 0.80 27.21 -4.38
CA SER A 77 0.68 26.74 -5.76
C SER A 77 -0.73 26.91 -6.33
N GLY A 78 -1.73 27.17 -5.49
CA GLY A 78 -3.10 27.42 -5.93
C GLY A 78 -4.08 26.25 -5.76
N PHE A 79 -3.67 25.14 -5.13
CA PHE A 79 -4.60 24.06 -4.80
C PHE A 79 -5.76 24.56 -3.92
N ASN A 80 -6.86 23.79 -3.89
CA ASN A 80 -8.08 24.14 -3.16
C ASN A 80 -7.88 23.97 -1.64
N LEU A 81 -7.05 24.82 -1.08
CA LEU A 81 -6.78 24.98 0.35
C LEU A 81 -7.04 26.44 0.74
N SER A 82 -7.61 26.65 1.90
CA SER A 82 -7.82 27.98 2.50
C SER A 82 -6.83 28.24 3.64
N ILE A 83 -6.67 29.51 4.02
CA ILE A 83 -5.91 29.88 5.24
C ILE A 83 -6.51 29.24 6.49
N ASN A 84 -7.82 29.01 6.54
CA ASN A 84 -8.46 28.36 7.68
C ASN A 84 -8.08 26.88 7.76
N ASP A 85 -7.92 26.18 6.63
CA ASP A 85 -7.44 24.80 6.62
C ASP A 85 -6.02 24.71 7.17
N LEU A 86 -5.13 25.61 6.75
CA LEU A 86 -3.76 25.72 7.28
C LEU A 86 -3.74 26.04 8.79
N LYS A 87 -4.64 26.93 9.25
CA LYS A 87 -4.80 27.24 10.68
C LYS A 87 -5.32 26.06 11.50
N ASN A 88 -5.95 25.08 10.87
CA ASN A 88 -6.44 23.85 11.51
C ASN A 88 -5.46 22.66 11.37
N PHE A 89 -4.20 22.92 11.05
CA PHE A 89 -3.15 21.91 11.01
C PHE A 89 -3.13 21.03 12.26
N ARG A 90 -3.13 19.71 12.08
CA ARG A 90 -3.15 18.69 13.15
C ARG A 90 -4.40 18.72 14.05
N GLN A 91 -5.50 19.28 13.60
CA GLN A 91 -6.78 19.20 14.34
C GLN A 91 -7.61 18.02 13.84
N ILE A 92 -8.52 17.53 14.68
CA ILE A 92 -9.49 16.48 14.30
C ILE A 92 -10.31 16.98 13.12
N ASP A 93 -10.58 16.10 12.15
CA ASP A 93 -11.34 16.35 10.92
C ASP A 93 -10.73 17.44 10.00
N SER A 94 -9.49 17.84 10.24
CA SER A 94 -8.79 18.78 9.38
C SER A 94 -8.32 18.12 8.09
N ILE A 95 -8.41 18.85 6.97
CA ILE A 95 -7.80 18.42 5.70
C ILE A 95 -6.28 18.68 5.63
N THR A 96 -5.67 19.15 6.71
CA THR A 96 -4.23 19.31 6.89
C THR A 96 -3.74 18.48 8.09
N PRO A 97 -3.76 17.13 7.98
CA PRO A 97 -3.40 16.22 9.06
C PRO A 97 -1.92 16.30 9.42
N GLY A 98 -1.52 15.61 10.48
CA GLY A 98 -0.16 15.67 11.04
C GLY A 98 0.95 15.19 10.10
N HIS A 99 0.63 14.27 9.22
CA HIS A 99 1.45 13.78 8.11
C HIS A 99 0.59 13.75 6.84
N PRO A 100 1.18 13.74 5.62
CA PRO A 100 0.39 13.71 4.40
C PRO A 100 -0.52 12.48 4.33
N GLU A 101 -1.80 12.68 4.03
CA GLU A 101 -2.78 11.61 3.88
C GLU A 101 -3.45 11.69 2.51
N TYR A 102 -3.33 10.59 1.75
CA TYR A 102 -3.95 10.42 0.43
C TYR A 102 -5.47 10.46 0.53
N GLY A 103 -6.10 11.20 -0.36
CA GLY A 103 -7.55 11.34 -0.40
C GLY A 103 -8.14 12.35 0.61
N ILE A 104 -7.32 12.94 1.48
CA ILE A 104 -7.72 13.97 2.46
C ILE A 104 -7.31 15.37 2.00
N THR A 105 -6.02 15.58 1.73
CA THR A 105 -5.52 16.88 1.29
C THR A 105 -5.43 16.94 -0.24
N PRO A 106 -6.05 17.94 -0.91
CA PRO A 106 -5.89 18.12 -2.35
C PRO A 106 -4.41 18.26 -2.76
N GLY A 107 -3.98 17.47 -3.75
CA GLY A 107 -2.59 17.48 -4.23
C GLY A 107 -1.62 16.58 -3.47
N VAL A 108 -2.08 15.78 -2.51
CA VAL A 108 -1.28 14.73 -1.83
C VAL A 108 -1.41 13.42 -2.58
N ASP A 109 -0.29 12.90 -3.10
CA ASP A 109 -0.25 11.72 -3.96
C ASP A 109 -0.09 10.39 -3.20
N ALA A 110 0.40 10.42 -1.96
CA ALA A 110 0.53 9.25 -1.09
C ALA A 110 0.51 9.64 0.38
N SER A 111 -0.05 8.77 1.23
CA SER A 111 0.13 8.89 2.68
C SER A 111 1.53 8.49 3.08
N THR A 112 2.18 9.32 3.89
CA THR A 112 3.53 9.09 4.39
C THR A 112 3.60 9.38 5.91
N GLY A 113 4.77 9.16 6.49
CA GLY A 113 4.99 9.27 7.94
C GLY A 113 5.88 8.15 8.44
N PRO A 114 5.55 6.85 8.20
CA PRO A 114 6.54 5.78 8.32
C PRO A 114 7.61 5.97 7.25
N LEU A 115 8.86 6.19 7.69
CA LEU A 115 9.99 6.50 6.81
C LEU A 115 10.27 5.38 5.81
N GLY A 116 10.74 5.73 4.62
CA GLY A 116 11.03 4.82 3.52
C GLY A 116 9.82 4.37 2.70
N GLN A 117 8.60 4.35 3.27
CA GLN A 117 7.38 3.95 2.55
C GLN A 117 7.11 4.86 1.34
N GLY A 118 7.32 6.17 1.49
CA GLY A 118 7.11 7.15 0.41
C GLY A 118 8.02 6.90 -0.79
N ILE A 119 9.31 6.67 -0.57
CA ILE A 119 10.27 6.33 -1.64
C ILE A 119 9.80 5.07 -2.39
N ALA A 120 9.44 4.02 -1.66
CA ALA A 120 9.04 2.75 -2.26
C ALA A 120 7.70 2.86 -3.03
N ASN A 121 6.73 3.65 -2.54
CA ASN A 121 5.51 3.97 -3.29
C ASN A 121 5.85 4.72 -4.58
N ALA A 122 6.77 5.68 -4.53
CA ALA A 122 7.19 6.45 -5.71
C ALA A 122 7.87 5.59 -6.77
N VAL A 123 8.65 4.58 -6.36
CA VAL A 123 9.21 3.58 -7.29
C VAL A 123 8.09 2.84 -8.02
N GLY A 124 7.03 2.42 -7.29
CA GLY A 124 5.85 1.81 -7.89
C GLY A 124 5.10 2.75 -8.85
N MET A 125 4.93 4.02 -8.50
CA MET A 125 4.32 5.03 -9.39
C MET A 125 5.15 5.24 -10.67
N ALA A 126 6.47 5.23 -10.56
CA ALA A 126 7.36 5.37 -11.71
C ALA A 126 7.30 4.14 -12.63
N ALA A 127 7.20 2.95 -12.06
CA ALA A 127 6.99 1.72 -12.83
C ALA A 127 5.61 1.70 -13.50
N ALA A 128 4.57 2.21 -12.81
CA ALA A 128 3.24 2.35 -13.39
C ALA A 128 3.24 3.25 -14.63
N GLU A 129 3.92 4.40 -14.57
CA GLU A 129 4.06 5.27 -15.74
C GLU A 129 4.72 4.54 -16.90
N LYS A 130 5.83 3.84 -16.66
CA LYS A 130 6.51 3.06 -17.71
C LYS A 130 5.59 2.03 -18.35
N TYR A 131 4.84 1.28 -17.53
CA TYR A 131 3.86 0.31 -18.02
C TYR A 131 2.75 0.97 -18.85
N LEU A 132 2.14 2.02 -18.32
CA LEU A 132 1.05 2.74 -18.98
C LEU A 132 1.52 3.46 -20.25
N SER A 133 2.72 4.05 -20.23
CA SER A 133 3.33 4.68 -21.39
C SER A 133 3.51 3.69 -22.54
N GLU A 134 4.03 2.49 -22.25
CA GLU A 134 4.16 1.41 -23.25
C GLU A 134 2.79 0.96 -23.79
N LYS A 135 1.79 0.78 -22.89
CA LYS A 135 0.44 0.35 -23.29
C LYS A 135 -0.31 1.39 -24.10
N PHE A 136 -0.05 2.66 -23.88
CA PHE A 136 -0.74 3.77 -24.54
C PHE A 136 0.15 4.54 -25.53
N ASN A 137 1.15 3.89 -26.08
CA ASN A 137 2.03 4.43 -27.13
C ASN A 137 2.59 5.82 -26.76
N ASN A 138 3.19 5.94 -25.59
CA ASN A 138 3.77 7.15 -25.02
C ASN A 138 2.76 8.32 -24.89
N LEU A 139 1.49 8.02 -24.68
CA LEU A 139 0.48 9.03 -24.33
C LEU A 139 0.73 9.62 -22.95
N LEU A 140 1.23 8.81 -22.01
CA LEU A 140 1.60 9.20 -20.65
C LEU A 140 3.13 9.32 -20.54
N ASP A 141 3.60 10.40 -19.89
CA ASP A 141 5.03 10.69 -19.76
C ASP A 141 5.37 11.45 -18.46
N TYR A 142 4.51 11.31 -17.44
CA TYR A 142 4.66 12.02 -16.17
C TYR A 142 5.93 11.61 -15.41
N LYS A 143 6.46 12.56 -14.64
CA LYS A 143 7.56 12.34 -13.72
C LYS A 143 7.05 12.08 -12.31
N VAL A 144 7.86 11.33 -11.55
CA VAL A 144 7.63 11.11 -10.12
C VAL A 144 8.77 11.72 -9.34
N TYR A 145 8.43 12.67 -8.47
CA TYR A 145 9.38 13.37 -7.61
C TYR A 145 9.21 12.93 -6.16
N VAL A 146 10.30 12.82 -5.44
CA VAL A 146 10.31 12.46 -4.03
C VAL A 146 11.16 13.45 -3.25
N LEU A 147 10.70 13.89 -2.09
CA LEU A 147 11.58 14.53 -1.09
C LEU A 147 11.78 13.56 0.07
N CYS A 148 13.04 13.20 0.35
CA CYS A 148 13.42 12.30 1.44
C CYS A 148 14.49 12.94 2.33
N GLY A 149 14.65 12.44 3.53
CA GLY A 149 15.69 12.80 4.48
C GLY A 149 16.63 11.63 4.80
N GLN A 150 17.60 11.85 5.71
CA GLN A 150 18.52 10.80 6.16
C GLN A 150 17.78 9.59 6.73
N GLY A 151 16.76 9.82 7.57
CA GLY A 151 15.99 8.76 8.19
C GLY A 151 15.30 7.85 7.16
N ASP A 152 14.78 8.41 6.06
CA ASP A 152 14.26 7.60 4.94
C ASP A 152 15.31 6.66 4.37
N LEU A 153 16.57 7.14 4.22
CA LEU A 153 17.65 6.38 3.61
C LEU A 153 18.28 5.35 4.54
N MET A 154 18.05 5.45 5.85
CA MET A 154 18.43 4.44 6.84
C MET A 154 17.49 3.22 6.83
N GLU A 155 16.23 3.41 6.43
CA GLU A 155 15.25 2.33 6.37
C GLU A 155 15.60 1.29 5.30
N GLY A 156 15.57 0.00 5.66
CA GLY A 156 15.87 -1.09 4.74
C GLY A 156 14.99 -1.13 3.48
N ILE A 157 13.72 -0.74 3.61
CA ILE A 157 12.78 -0.66 2.48
C ILE A 157 13.27 0.32 1.39
N SER A 158 13.95 1.40 1.78
CA SER A 158 14.50 2.37 0.82
C SER A 158 15.62 1.75 -0.01
N TYR A 159 16.49 0.94 0.63
CA TYR A 159 17.50 0.18 -0.10
C TYR A 159 16.88 -0.80 -1.08
N GLU A 160 15.91 -1.62 -0.62
CA GLU A 160 15.21 -2.59 -1.47
C GLU A 160 14.58 -1.91 -2.71
N ALA A 161 13.84 -0.82 -2.49
CA ALA A 161 13.13 -0.10 -3.53
C ALA A 161 14.07 0.60 -4.50
N CYS A 162 15.10 1.31 -4.00
CA CYS A 162 16.04 2.06 -4.84
C CYS A 162 16.94 1.13 -5.66
N SER A 163 17.38 0.00 -5.10
CA SER A 163 18.12 -1.04 -5.84
C SER A 163 17.28 -1.58 -7.00
N LEU A 164 15.99 -1.85 -6.77
CA LEU A 164 15.07 -2.30 -7.81
C LEU A 164 14.83 -1.22 -8.88
N ALA A 165 14.66 0.05 -8.48
CA ALA A 165 14.47 1.17 -9.40
C ALA A 165 15.65 1.37 -10.36
N GLY A 166 16.88 1.22 -9.87
CA GLY A 166 18.09 1.25 -10.68
C GLY A 166 18.14 0.08 -11.70
N ASN A 167 17.84 -1.14 -11.24
CA ASN A 167 17.76 -2.33 -12.09
C ASN A 167 16.71 -2.18 -13.21
N LEU A 168 15.55 -1.62 -12.86
CA LEU A 168 14.46 -1.36 -13.82
C LEU A 168 14.69 -0.11 -14.68
N LYS A 169 15.75 0.68 -14.44
CA LYS A 169 16.09 1.90 -15.18
C LYS A 169 14.93 2.91 -15.27
N LEU A 170 14.26 3.20 -14.14
CA LEU A 170 13.09 4.07 -14.09
C LEU A 170 13.47 5.55 -14.24
N GLY A 171 13.81 5.98 -15.48
CA GLY A 171 14.30 7.34 -15.78
C GLY A 171 13.27 8.46 -15.63
N ASN A 172 12.06 8.16 -15.20
CA ASN A 172 11.01 9.10 -14.81
C ASN A 172 10.96 9.37 -13.31
N LEU A 173 11.79 8.70 -12.49
CA LEU A 173 11.91 8.87 -11.05
C LEU A 173 13.06 9.83 -10.68
N ILE A 174 12.76 10.87 -9.90
CA ILE A 174 13.71 11.88 -9.43
C ILE A 174 13.57 12.01 -7.91
N VAL A 175 14.60 11.62 -7.17
CA VAL A 175 14.65 11.73 -5.71
C VAL A 175 15.50 12.95 -5.32
N LEU A 176 14.90 13.82 -4.53
CA LEU A 176 15.52 15.00 -3.92
C LEU A 176 15.84 14.67 -2.47
N TYR A 177 17.10 14.61 -2.12
CA TYR A 177 17.54 14.28 -0.78
C TYR A 177 17.88 15.54 0.00
N ASP A 178 17.09 15.85 1.04
CA ASP A 178 17.36 16.89 2.01
C ASP A 178 18.51 16.45 2.95
N SER A 179 19.74 16.74 2.54
CA SER A 179 20.98 16.37 3.25
C SER A 179 21.35 17.45 4.25
N ASN A 180 20.65 17.49 5.38
CA ASN A 180 20.85 18.52 6.42
C ASN A 180 21.77 18.09 7.57
N GLY A 181 22.22 16.84 7.58
CA GLY A 181 23.20 16.32 8.54
C GLY A 181 22.66 16.02 9.95
N VAL A 182 21.31 16.05 10.15
CA VAL A 182 20.71 15.93 11.49
C VAL A 182 19.55 14.95 11.47
N THR A 183 19.44 14.15 12.54
CA THR A 183 18.27 13.32 12.85
C THR A 183 17.56 13.85 14.10
N LEU A 184 16.50 13.18 14.55
CA LEU A 184 15.75 13.60 15.73
C LEU A 184 16.62 13.63 17.00
N ASP A 185 17.45 12.61 17.19
CA ASP A 185 18.23 12.44 18.43
C ASP A 185 19.58 13.17 18.39
N ALA A 186 20.21 13.31 17.20
CA ALA A 186 21.60 13.76 17.11
C ALA A 186 22.01 14.17 15.69
N ASP A 187 23.30 14.55 15.57
CA ASP A 187 23.94 14.66 14.27
C ASP A 187 23.94 13.30 13.56
N ALA A 188 23.61 13.31 12.27
CA ALA A 188 23.42 12.09 11.48
C ALA A 188 24.69 11.21 11.42
N ASN A 189 25.89 11.81 11.42
CA ASN A 189 27.16 11.09 11.34
C ASN A 189 27.41 10.11 12.49
N LYS A 190 26.66 10.20 13.59
CA LYS A 190 26.72 9.20 14.67
C LYS A 190 26.22 7.82 14.26
N THR A 191 25.33 7.74 13.26
CA THR A 191 24.69 6.49 12.84
C THR A 191 24.63 6.33 11.32
N PHE A 192 24.98 7.37 10.55
CA PHE A 192 24.84 7.42 9.11
C PHE A 192 25.96 8.28 8.51
N ASP A 193 27.13 7.68 8.28
CA ASP A 193 28.36 8.32 7.77
C ASP A 193 28.82 7.66 6.46
N GLU A 194 27.89 7.31 5.60
CA GLU A 194 28.18 6.72 4.31
C GLU A 194 28.17 7.76 3.17
N ASP A 195 28.89 7.46 2.09
CA ASP A 195 28.80 8.21 0.84
C ASP A 195 27.55 7.80 0.07
N VAL A 196 26.46 8.52 0.32
CA VAL A 196 25.15 8.22 -0.27
C VAL A 196 25.18 8.31 -1.79
N LEU A 197 25.89 9.27 -2.37
CA LEU A 197 25.99 9.40 -3.83
C LEU A 197 26.66 8.18 -4.47
N LYS A 198 27.75 7.69 -3.88
CA LYS A 198 28.40 6.46 -4.35
C LYS A 198 27.49 5.24 -4.22
N ARG A 199 26.71 5.14 -3.12
CA ARG A 199 25.74 4.05 -2.95
C ARG A 199 24.71 4.06 -4.08
N PHE A 200 24.13 5.21 -4.41
CA PHE A 200 23.16 5.33 -5.49
C PHE A 200 23.78 5.12 -6.88
N ASP A 201 24.99 5.60 -7.11
CA ASP A 201 25.73 5.33 -8.36
C ASP A 201 25.97 3.82 -8.55
N ALA A 202 26.35 3.10 -7.49
CA ALA A 202 26.52 1.65 -7.51
C ALA A 202 25.20 0.89 -7.77
N MET A 203 24.05 1.48 -7.44
CA MET A 203 22.71 0.95 -7.80
C MET A 203 22.31 1.28 -9.24
N GLY A 204 23.14 1.97 -10.03
CA GLY A 204 22.86 2.34 -11.42
C GLY A 204 22.03 3.62 -11.58
N TRP A 205 21.97 4.49 -10.59
CA TRP A 205 21.32 5.78 -10.66
C TRP A 205 22.22 6.86 -11.28
N HIS A 206 21.63 7.90 -11.82
CA HIS A 206 22.31 9.18 -12.05
C HIS A 206 22.34 9.95 -10.74
N THR A 207 23.52 10.39 -10.34
CA THR A 207 23.72 11.16 -9.09
C THR A 207 24.16 12.59 -9.39
N ASP A 208 23.70 13.55 -8.58
CA ASP A 208 24.10 14.95 -8.65
C ASP A 208 24.14 15.57 -7.25
N LEU A 209 24.91 16.65 -7.09
CA LEU A 209 25.08 17.37 -5.83
C LEU A 209 24.73 18.85 -6.00
N VAL A 210 23.82 19.35 -5.17
CA VAL A 210 23.56 20.77 -4.95
C VAL A 210 24.25 21.18 -3.64
N ALA A 211 25.35 21.91 -3.74
CA ALA A 211 26.14 22.29 -2.58
C ALA A 211 25.49 23.35 -1.69
N ASP A 212 24.55 24.13 -2.21
CA ASP A 212 23.77 25.13 -1.47
C ASP A 212 22.27 25.01 -1.79
N GLY A 213 21.55 24.33 -0.91
CA GLY A 213 20.10 24.14 -0.98
C GLY A 213 19.27 25.40 -0.69
N ASN A 214 19.90 26.52 -0.35
CA ASN A 214 19.20 27.83 -0.26
C ASN A 214 19.17 28.55 -1.60
N ASN A 215 19.90 28.08 -2.61
CA ASN A 215 19.97 28.68 -3.93
C ASN A 215 19.01 27.98 -4.91
N PRO A 216 17.82 28.57 -5.20
CA PRO A 216 16.85 27.96 -6.10
C PRO A 216 17.33 27.80 -7.54
N ILE A 217 18.36 28.57 -7.97
CA ILE A 217 18.95 28.41 -9.31
C ILE A 217 19.74 27.12 -9.42
N LEU A 218 20.52 26.76 -8.40
CA LEU A 218 21.29 25.50 -8.41
C LEU A 218 20.35 24.29 -8.35
N ILE A 219 19.26 24.39 -7.58
CA ILE A 219 18.23 23.34 -7.50
C ILE A 219 17.54 23.19 -8.87
N ASP A 220 17.16 24.28 -9.51
CA ASP A 220 16.53 24.31 -10.85
C ASP A 220 17.44 23.64 -11.89
N MET A 221 18.75 23.97 -11.89
CA MET A 221 19.71 23.36 -12.81
C MET A 221 19.85 21.85 -12.60
N ALA A 222 19.91 21.37 -11.36
CA ALA A 222 20.02 19.96 -11.03
C ALA A 222 18.75 19.18 -11.45
N ILE A 223 17.56 19.69 -11.11
CA ILE A 223 16.29 19.06 -11.54
C ILE A 223 16.17 19.06 -13.07
N SER A 224 16.54 20.16 -13.73
CA SER A 224 16.55 20.24 -15.19
C SER A 224 17.49 19.21 -15.83
N LYS A 225 18.65 18.96 -15.23
CA LYS A 225 19.60 17.92 -15.66
C LYS A 225 19.02 16.53 -15.46
N ALA A 226 18.41 16.25 -14.30
CA ALA A 226 17.75 14.99 -13.99
C ALA A 226 16.59 14.68 -14.95
N LYS A 227 15.76 15.66 -15.29
CA LYS A 227 14.64 15.51 -16.25
C LYS A 227 15.08 15.06 -17.65
N ARG A 228 16.29 15.39 -18.05
CA ARG A 228 16.88 14.91 -19.33
C ARG A 228 17.43 13.50 -19.29
N ARG A 229 17.60 12.92 -18.10
CA ARG A 229 18.05 11.53 -17.93
C ARG A 229 16.85 10.60 -17.99
N THR A 230 16.64 9.98 -19.13
CA THR A 230 15.49 9.07 -19.34
C THR A 230 15.88 7.59 -19.26
N ASP A 231 17.18 7.32 -19.20
CA ASP A 231 17.79 5.98 -19.23
C ASP A 231 17.97 5.36 -17.84
N LYS A 232 17.87 6.15 -16.76
CA LYS A 232 18.02 5.68 -15.38
C LYS A 232 17.43 6.70 -14.39
N PRO A 233 17.02 6.28 -13.17
CA PRO A 233 16.51 7.19 -12.17
C PRO A 233 17.58 8.17 -11.70
N SER A 234 17.16 9.32 -11.17
CA SER A 234 18.06 10.38 -10.71
C SER A 234 17.93 10.61 -9.21
N PHE A 235 19.08 10.72 -8.54
CA PHE A 235 19.19 11.04 -7.13
C PHE A 235 20.02 12.33 -6.97
N ILE A 236 19.39 13.37 -6.40
CA ILE A 236 20.00 14.68 -6.21
C ILE A 236 20.19 14.90 -4.71
N GLU A 237 21.43 14.90 -4.24
CA GLU A 237 21.75 15.31 -2.88
C GLU A 237 21.75 16.84 -2.81
N ILE A 238 20.94 17.41 -1.93
CA ILE A 238 20.83 18.85 -1.72
C ILE A 238 21.26 19.17 -0.30
N LYS A 239 22.40 19.83 -0.16
CA LYS A 239 22.94 20.26 1.14
C LYS A 239 22.10 21.41 1.69
N THR A 240 21.38 21.17 2.75
CA THR A 240 20.55 22.16 3.44
C THR A 240 21.01 22.39 4.87
N ILE A 241 20.39 23.33 5.52
CA ILE A 241 20.61 23.60 6.96
C ILE A 241 19.26 23.44 7.63
N ILE A 242 19.12 22.43 8.50
CA ILE A 242 17.88 22.25 9.28
C ILE A 242 17.56 23.50 10.09
N GLY A 243 16.32 23.94 10.08
CA GLY A 243 15.92 25.15 10.84
C GLY A 243 16.60 26.44 10.38
N LYS A 244 16.97 26.53 9.10
CA LYS A 244 17.66 27.68 8.51
C LYS A 244 17.02 29.00 8.95
N ASP A 245 17.84 29.94 9.37
CA ASP A 245 17.48 31.27 9.85
C ASP A 245 16.91 31.35 11.28
N SER A 246 16.59 30.22 11.95
CA SER A 246 16.21 30.18 13.36
C SER A 246 17.42 30.26 14.29
N LEU A 247 17.18 30.52 15.57
CA LEU A 247 18.24 30.52 16.60
C LEU A 247 18.86 29.11 16.80
N LEU A 248 18.12 28.08 16.50
CA LEU A 248 18.51 26.68 16.67
C LEU A 248 18.94 26.01 15.36
N GLN A 249 19.21 26.79 14.29
CA GLN A 249 19.60 26.26 12.99
C GLN A 249 20.79 25.30 13.09
N GLY A 250 20.79 24.23 12.31
CA GLY A 250 21.87 23.24 12.28
C GLY A 250 21.92 22.31 13.48
N THR A 251 20.92 22.33 14.36
CA THR A 251 20.87 21.46 15.53
C THR A 251 19.62 20.55 15.51
N ASN A 252 19.70 19.41 16.19
CA ASN A 252 18.57 18.49 16.33
C ASN A 252 17.40 19.10 17.16
N LYS A 253 17.64 20.14 17.95
CA LYS A 253 16.61 20.80 18.77
C LYS A 253 15.48 21.42 17.94
N VAL A 254 15.74 21.81 16.70
CA VAL A 254 14.75 22.38 15.79
C VAL A 254 14.03 21.32 14.95
N HIS A 255 14.40 20.03 15.08
CA HIS A 255 13.85 18.97 14.25
C HIS A 255 12.36 18.78 14.49
N GLY A 256 11.92 18.41 15.69
CA GLY A 256 10.57 17.96 15.98
C GLY A 256 9.82 18.78 17.05
N SER A 257 10.33 19.95 17.45
CA SER A 257 9.70 20.80 18.46
C SER A 257 9.33 22.16 17.86
N PRO A 258 8.14 22.71 18.18
CA PRO A 258 7.75 24.06 17.76
C PRO A 258 8.79 25.11 18.21
N LEU A 259 8.96 26.14 17.40
CA LEU A 259 9.83 27.27 17.74
C LEU A 259 9.28 28.06 18.93
N THR A 260 10.17 28.59 19.76
CA THR A 260 9.81 29.49 20.85
C THR A 260 9.29 30.84 20.32
N LYS A 261 8.59 31.61 21.17
CA LYS A 261 8.15 32.96 20.79
C LYS A 261 9.33 33.87 20.41
N GLU A 262 10.49 33.71 21.05
CA GLU A 262 11.70 34.45 20.76
C GLU A 262 12.28 34.06 19.40
N ASP A 263 12.35 32.75 19.10
CA ASP A 263 12.77 32.27 17.79
C ASP A 263 11.90 32.84 16.67
N ILE A 264 10.56 32.82 16.86
CA ILE A 264 9.61 33.35 15.86
C ILE A 264 9.79 34.84 15.68
N ARG A 265 10.04 35.59 16.75
CA ARG A 265 10.30 37.04 16.68
C ARG A 265 11.54 37.32 15.84
N GLN A 266 12.66 36.66 16.17
CA GLN A 266 13.95 36.82 15.48
C GLN A 266 13.82 36.36 13.99
N LEU A 267 13.09 35.26 13.73
CA LEU A 267 12.86 34.76 12.38
C LEU A 267 12.10 35.78 11.53
N LYS A 268 11.07 36.41 12.11
CA LYS A 268 10.30 37.48 11.42
C LYS A 268 11.20 38.67 11.02
N ASP A 269 12.01 39.11 11.93
CA ASP A 269 12.95 40.22 11.69
C ASP A 269 13.96 39.88 10.57
N LYS A 270 14.53 38.68 10.64
CA LYS A 270 15.53 38.20 9.68
C LYS A 270 14.99 37.97 8.28
N LEU A 271 13.81 37.39 8.16
CA LEU A 271 13.15 37.11 6.90
C LEU A 271 12.26 38.27 6.41
N LYS A 272 12.22 39.40 7.14
CA LYS A 272 11.38 40.57 6.85
C LYS A 272 9.91 40.20 6.67
N LEU A 273 9.42 39.35 7.59
CA LEU A 273 8.03 38.88 7.60
C LEU A 273 7.12 39.82 8.38
N ASP A 274 5.82 39.73 8.11
CA ASP A 274 4.80 40.46 8.84
C ASP A 274 4.68 39.98 10.30
N THR A 275 4.16 40.82 11.18
CA THR A 275 3.85 40.43 12.55
C THR A 275 2.87 39.28 12.62
N ASN A 276 1.90 39.24 11.71
CA ASN A 276 1.04 38.09 11.47
C ASN A 276 1.60 37.25 10.32
N LEU A 277 2.10 36.05 10.60
CA LEU A 277 2.70 35.13 9.62
C LEU A 277 1.72 34.68 8.49
N PHE A 278 0.41 34.85 8.68
CA PHE A 278 -0.60 34.62 7.65
C PHE A 278 -1.03 35.89 6.89
N ALA A 279 -0.44 37.07 7.20
CA ALA A 279 -0.81 38.31 6.56
C ALA A 279 -0.09 38.51 5.21
N ASN A 280 -0.68 39.34 4.34
CA ASN A 280 -0.11 39.79 3.07
C ASN A 280 0.32 38.71 2.07
N ILE A 281 -0.18 37.47 2.22
CA ILE A 281 0.22 36.29 1.43
C ILE A 281 -0.57 36.23 0.10
N SER A 282 -1.77 36.81 0.03
CA SER A 282 -2.71 36.64 -1.08
C SER A 282 -2.13 37.10 -2.44
N SER A 283 -1.34 38.16 -2.45
CA SER A 283 -0.67 38.65 -3.68
C SER A 283 0.43 37.71 -4.15
N LEU A 284 1.27 37.20 -3.22
CA LEU A 284 2.33 36.24 -3.52
C LEU A 284 1.76 34.89 -3.96
N ARG A 285 0.68 34.43 -3.34
CA ARG A 285 -0.07 33.24 -3.78
C ARG A 285 -0.56 33.40 -5.21
N LYS A 286 -1.23 34.52 -5.52
CA LYS A 286 -1.70 34.79 -6.88
C LYS A 286 -0.56 34.82 -7.89
N GLU A 287 0.58 35.41 -7.53
CA GLU A 287 1.77 35.46 -8.38
C GLU A 287 2.29 34.05 -8.69
N MET A 288 2.53 33.23 -7.68
CA MET A 288 3.03 31.86 -7.84
C MET A 288 2.03 30.96 -8.60
N ALA A 289 0.76 30.96 -8.18
CA ALA A 289 -0.29 30.15 -8.80
C ALA A 289 -0.51 30.54 -10.29
N ASN A 290 -0.49 31.83 -10.62
CA ASN A 290 -0.58 32.28 -12.01
C ASN A 290 0.64 31.86 -12.83
N PHE A 291 1.83 31.93 -12.28
CA PHE A 291 3.04 31.49 -12.97
C PHE A 291 2.96 30.00 -13.31
N ILE A 292 2.58 29.17 -12.35
CA ILE A 292 2.37 27.72 -12.55
C ILE A 292 1.29 27.49 -13.60
N ARG A 293 0.13 28.14 -13.47
CA ARG A 293 -1.00 28.00 -14.39
C ARG A 293 -0.62 28.32 -15.84
N ILE A 294 0.09 29.44 -16.08
CA ILE A 294 0.51 29.83 -17.43
C ILE A 294 1.43 28.77 -18.04
N ARG A 295 2.41 28.28 -17.28
CA ARG A 295 3.35 27.25 -17.73
C ARG A 295 2.62 25.94 -18.06
N VAL A 296 1.79 25.45 -17.14
CA VAL A 296 1.14 24.14 -17.26
C VAL A 296 0.00 24.14 -18.28
N THR A 297 -0.75 25.24 -18.43
CA THR A 297 -1.85 25.32 -19.40
C THR A 297 -1.38 25.04 -20.84
N HIS A 298 -0.18 25.48 -21.19
CA HIS A 298 0.37 25.22 -22.53
C HIS A 298 0.65 23.72 -22.74
N ASP A 299 1.28 23.09 -21.77
CA ASP A 299 1.65 21.66 -21.85
C ASP A 299 0.39 20.77 -21.78
N LYS A 300 -0.57 21.12 -20.92
CA LYS A 300 -1.85 20.40 -20.83
C LYS A 300 -2.63 20.47 -22.15
N ARG A 301 -2.72 21.63 -22.78
CA ARG A 301 -3.41 21.77 -24.08
C ARG A 301 -2.77 20.91 -25.18
N LYS A 302 -1.45 20.83 -25.22
CA LYS A 302 -0.74 19.93 -26.15
C LYS A 302 -1.09 18.47 -25.87
N TRP A 303 -1.10 18.11 -24.59
CA TRP A 303 -1.46 16.76 -24.19
C TRP A 303 -2.94 16.45 -24.48
N ASP A 304 -3.87 17.36 -24.20
CA ASP A 304 -5.30 17.20 -24.52
C ASP A 304 -5.51 16.96 -26.02
N THR A 305 -4.77 17.68 -26.88
CA THR A 305 -4.80 17.45 -28.33
C THR A 305 -4.32 16.06 -28.70
N LYS A 306 -3.21 15.60 -28.10
CA LYS A 306 -2.65 14.25 -28.31
C LYS A 306 -3.61 13.18 -27.78
N TYR A 307 -4.20 13.38 -26.61
CA TYR A 307 -5.19 12.50 -25.99
C TYR A 307 -6.42 12.33 -26.88
N ASN A 308 -7.02 13.42 -27.34
CA ASN A 308 -8.20 13.37 -28.21
C ASN A 308 -7.91 12.68 -29.54
N ALA A 309 -6.76 12.91 -30.15
CA ALA A 309 -6.34 12.19 -31.35
C ALA A 309 -6.19 10.69 -31.08
N TYR A 310 -5.56 10.32 -29.97
CA TYR A 310 -5.34 8.92 -29.57
C TYR A 310 -6.67 8.18 -29.32
N ILE A 311 -7.58 8.76 -28.53
CA ILE A 311 -8.90 8.16 -28.23
C ILE A 311 -9.74 7.92 -29.49
N ASN A 312 -9.60 8.76 -30.51
CA ASN A 312 -10.34 8.60 -31.76
C ASN A 312 -9.75 7.52 -32.69
N THR A 313 -8.54 7.03 -32.42
CA THR A 313 -7.81 6.09 -33.28
C THR A 313 -7.48 4.76 -32.62
N CYS A 314 -7.49 4.68 -31.28
CA CYS A 314 -7.22 3.44 -30.57
C CYS A 314 -8.43 2.46 -30.63
N ASP A 315 -8.14 1.17 -30.46
CA ASP A 315 -9.18 0.15 -30.36
C ASP A 315 -10.02 0.26 -29.06
N ASP A 316 -11.17 -0.39 -29.07
CA ASP A 316 -12.12 -0.35 -27.97
C ASP A 316 -11.57 -0.95 -26.66
N GLU A 317 -10.66 -1.91 -26.72
CA GLU A 317 -10.04 -2.51 -25.53
C GLU A 317 -9.10 -1.51 -24.88
N THR A 318 -8.24 -0.88 -25.66
CA THR A 318 -7.33 0.18 -25.22
C THR A 318 -8.09 1.37 -24.64
N LYS A 319 -9.18 1.79 -25.29
CA LYS A 319 -10.05 2.85 -24.79
C LYS A 319 -10.66 2.50 -23.43
N ARG A 320 -11.23 1.30 -23.30
CA ARG A 320 -11.78 0.82 -22.03
C ARG A 320 -10.71 0.72 -20.94
N PHE A 321 -9.49 0.33 -21.28
CA PHE A 321 -8.40 0.29 -20.31
C PHE A 321 -8.05 1.71 -19.82
N LEU A 322 -7.87 2.66 -20.73
CA LEU A 322 -7.56 4.05 -20.37
C LEU A 322 -8.65 4.68 -19.49
N GLU A 323 -9.91 4.48 -19.84
CA GLU A 323 -11.05 4.92 -19.03
C GLU A 323 -11.06 4.26 -17.64
N SER A 324 -10.61 3.00 -17.52
CA SER A 324 -10.58 2.27 -16.26
C SER A 324 -9.57 2.81 -15.23
N LEU A 325 -8.65 3.66 -15.64
CA LEU A 325 -7.71 4.31 -14.72
C LEU A 325 -8.37 5.41 -13.89
N THR A 326 -9.52 5.92 -14.33
CA THR A 326 -10.20 7.08 -13.71
C THR A 326 -11.64 6.80 -13.29
N ILE A 327 -12.27 5.76 -13.84
CA ILE A 327 -13.67 5.43 -13.59
C ILE A 327 -13.74 4.15 -12.75
N ASP A 328 -14.55 4.16 -11.68
CA ASP A 328 -14.86 2.96 -10.90
C ASP A 328 -15.56 1.91 -11.80
N LYS A 329 -14.94 0.76 -11.96
CA LYS A 329 -15.46 -0.34 -12.79
C LYS A 329 -15.87 -1.53 -11.94
N ARG A 330 -17.02 -2.12 -12.31
CA ARG A 330 -17.46 -3.39 -11.77
C ARG A 330 -16.94 -4.54 -12.64
N TYR A 331 -16.37 -5.55 -12.00
CA TYR A 331 -15.81 -6.74 -12.63
C TYR A 331 -16.74 -7.93 -12.40
N ASP A 332 -17.08 -8.67 -13.45
CA ASP A 332 -17.85 -9.93 -13.34
C ASP A 332 -16.90 -11.12 -13.50
N ILE A 333 -16.22 -11.45 -12.40
CA ILE A 333 -15.24 -12.53 -12.35
C ILE A 333 -15.94 -13.89 -12.45
N THR A 334 -17.11 -14.05 -11.82
CA THR A 334 -17.83 -15.32 -11.80
C THR A 334 -18.22 -15.78 -13.21
N ARG A 335 -18.53 -14.83 -14.11
CA ARG A 335 -18.84 -15.10 -15.50
C ARG A 335 -17.70 -15.77 -16.26
N LEU A 336 -16.44 -15.45 -15.94
CA LEU A 336 -15.26 -16.02 -16.60
C LEU A 336 -15.12 -17.53 -16.35
N PHE A 337 -15.78 -18.04 -15.30
CA PHE A 337 -15.64 -19.42 -14.85
C PHE A 337 -16.96 -20.22 -14.92
N LYS A 338 -18.03 -19.67 -15.53
CA LYS A 338 -19.35 -20.31 -15.57
C LYS A 338 -19.32 -21.72 -16.17
N ASP A 339 -18.48 -21.92 -17.19
CA ASP A 339 -18.37 -23.19 -17.92
C ASP A 339 -17.04 -23.91 -17.65
N LYS A 340 -16.34 -23.54 -16.55
CA LYS A 340 -15.06 -24.13 -16.14
C LYS A 340 -15.25 -24.98 -14.89
N THR A 341 -14.66 -26.17 -14.91
CA THR A 341 -14.57 -27.07 -13.76
C THR A 341 -13.13 -27.15 -13.30
N PHE A 342 -12.94 -27.29 -12.01
CA PHE A 342 -11.62 -27.47 -11.40
C PHE A 342 -11.57 -28.85 -10.73
N GLU A 343 -10.48 -29.57 -10.96
CA GLU A 343 -10.16 -30.78 -10.23
C GLU A 343 -9.72 -30.43 -8.81
N ASP A 344 -9.79 -31.42 -7.91
CA ASP A 344 -9.18 -31.30 -6.57
C ASP A 344 -7.69 -31.05 -6.68
N ASP A 345 -7.22 -29.93 -6.17
CA ASP A 345 -5.80 -29.52 -6.25
C ASP A 345 -5.42 -28.61 -5.06
N ALA A 346 -4.14 -28.26 -4.96
CA ALA A 346 -3.68 -27.24 -4.04
C ALA A 346 -4.30 -25.88 -4.41
N LEU A 347 -4.80 -25.16 -3.40
CA LEU A 347 -5.51 -23.89 -3.65
C LEU A 347 -4.63 -22.85 -4.38
N ARG A 348 -3.30 -22.87 -4.15
CA ARG A 348 -2.35 -22.03 -4.90
C ARG A 348 -2.34 -22.33 -6.40
N ASN A 349 -2.50 -23.60 -6.82
CA ASN A 349 -2.54 -23.99 -8.23
C ASN A 349 -3.85 -23.51 -8.88
N ILE A 350 -4.98 -23.73 -8.21
CA ILE A 350 -6.30 -23.24 -8.63
C ILE A 350 -6.29 -21.73 -8.78
N ASN A 351 -5.75 -21.03 -7.77
CA ASN A 351 -5.62 -19.58 -7.81
C ASN A 351 -4.74 -19.12 -8.99
N GLY A 352 -3.65 -19.84 -9.30
CA GLY A 352 -2.81 -19.55 -10.45
C GLY A 352 -3.59 -19.57 -11.77
N ALA A 353 -4.48 -20.57 -11.96
CA ALA A 353 -5.37 -20.61 -13.11
C ALA A 353 -6.37 -19.44 -13.10
N VAL A 354 -6.92 -19.10 -11.94
CA VAL A 354 -7.91 -18.02 -11.79
C VAL A 354 -7.29 -16.66 -12.12
N ILE A 355 -6.12 -16.33 -11.58
CA ILE A 355 -5.47 -15.03 -11.85
C ILE A 355 -5.00 -14.88 -13.29
N ASN A 356 -4.61 -15.98 -13.95
CA ASN A 356 -4.27 -15.96 -15.37
C ASN A 356 -5.50 -15.62 -16.23
N GLU A 357 -6.67 -16.16 -15.89
CA GLU A 357 -7.91 -15.82 -16.59
C GLU A 357 -8.35 -14.37 -16.32
N ILE A 358 -8.19 -13.89 -15.09
CA ILE A 358 -8.42 -12.49 -14.74
C ILE A 358 -7.51 -11.58 -15.57
N ALA A 359 -6.20 -11.89 -15.66
CA ALA A 359 -5.24 -11.10 -16.41
C ALA A 359 -5.50 -11.06 -17.91
N ASN A 360 -6.11 -12.14 -18.48
CA ASN A 360 -6.55 -12.19 -19.88
C ASN A 360 -7.68 -11.21 -20.17
N ASN A 361 -8.54 -10.93 -19.19
CA ASN A 361 -9.76 -10.13 -19.36
C ASN A 361 -9.64 -8.69 -18.81
N TYR A 362 -8.64 -8.43 -17.93
CA TYR A 362 -8.49 -7.13 -17.26
C TYR A 362 -7.06 -6.60 -17.42
N PRO A 363 -6.84 -5.65 -18.34
CA PRO A 363 -5.51 -5.09 -18.61
C PRO A 363 -4.84 -4.42 -17.41
N ALA A 364 -5.62 -3.81 -16.52
CA ALA A 364 -5.13 -3.17 -15.29
C ALA A 364 -4.64 -4.16 -14.22
N PHE A 365 -4.91 -5.47 -14.39
CA PHE A 365 -4.49 -6.51 -13.43
C PHE A 365 -3.10 -7.03 -13.78
N LEU A 366 -2.16 -6.86 -12.85
CA LEU A 366 -0.76 -7.23 -12.99
C LEU A 366 -0.12 -7.43 -11.61
N GLY A 367 1.04 -8.06 -11.55
CA GLY A 367 1.70 -8.24 -10.26
C GLY A 367 2.96 -9.07 -10.32
N GLY A 368 3.40 -9.61 -9.18
CA GLY A 368 4.62 -10.39 -9.10
C GLY A 368 4.87 -11.02 -7.74
N SER A 369 6.08 -11.49 -7.54
CA SER A 369 6.46 -12.24 -6.34
C SER A 369 7.84 -11.84 -5.83
N ALA A 370 8.06 -12.00 -4.52
CA ALA A 370 9.37 -11.89 -3.89
C ALA A 370 10.17 -13.19 -4.08
N ASP A 371 10.60 -13.44 -5.32
CA ASP A 371 11.41 -14.60 -5.74
C ASP A 371 10.74 -15.99 -5.53
N LEU A 372 9.41 -16.02 -5.45
CA LEU A 372 8.64 -17.23 -5.13
C LEU A 372 7.53 -17.54 -6.15
N SER A 373 7.53 -16.93 -7.33
CA SER A 373 6.44 -17.06 -8.31
C SER A 373 6.14 -18.51 -8.71
N SER A 374 7.16 -19.35 -8.82
CA SER A 374 7.02 -20.80 -9.12
C SER A 374 6.33 -21.56 -7.97
N SER A 375 6.61 -21.18 -6.73
CA SER A 375 6.02 -21.80 -5.52
C SER A 375 4.64 -21.25 -5.22
N THR A 376 4.41 -19.95 -5.37
CA THR A 376 3.12 -19.30 -5.14
C THR A 376 2.14 -19.46 -6.30
N LYS A 377 2.63 -19.92 -7.48
CA LYS A 377 1.86 -20.11 -8.72
C LYS A 377 1.22 -18.81 -9.22
N THR A 378 1.96 -17.70 -9.11
CA THR A 378 1.41 -16.37 -9.42
C THR A 378 1.99 -15.74 -10.70
N TYR A 379 2.71 -16.51 -11.52
CA TYR A 379 3.18 -16.05 -12.81
C TYR A 379 2.03 -15.97 -13.84
N LEU A 380 1.96 -14.85 -14.57
CA LEU A 380 0.95 -14.60 -15.61
C LEU A 380 1.54 -15.03 -16.97
N ASN A 381 1.19 -16.23 -17.43
CA ASN A 381 1.88 -16.98 -18.50
C ASN A 381 1.98 -16.29 -19.87
N LYS A 382 1.05 -15.37 -20.23
CA LYS A 382 0.96 -14.79 -21.59
C LYS A 382 1.51 -13.37 -21.70
N PHE A 383 1.98 -12.77 -20.60
CA PHE A 383 2.16 -11.32 -20.53
C PHE A 383 3.61 -10.85 -20.44
N GLY A 384 4.57 -11.76 -20.38
CA GLY A 384 5.99 -11.43 -20.28
C GLY A 384 6.36 -10.73 -18.97
N ASP A 385 7.65 -10.45 -18.83
CA ASP A 385 8.25 -9.87 -17.64
C ASP A 385 8.39 -8.36 -17.80
N PHE A 386 8.04 -7.61 -16.75
CA PHE A 386 8.33 -6.19 -16.66
C PHE A 386 9.82 -6.00 -16.37
N SER A 387 10.52 -5.31 -17.27
CA SER A 387 11.96 -5.10 -17.18
C SER A 387 12.38 -3.80 -17.88
N SER A 388 13.67 -3.43 -17.74
CA SER A 388 14.23 -2.26 -18.42
C SER A 388 14.26 -2.36 -19.97
N THR A 389 13.94 -3.52 -20.52
CA THR A 389 13.83 -3.77 -21.97
C THR A 389 12.41 -4.12 -22.43
N ASN A 390 11.47 -4.25 -21.49
CA ASN A 390 10.06 -4.56 -21.76
C ASN A 390 9.17 -4.01 -20.64
N TYR A 391 8.79 -2.76 -20.74
CA TYR A 391 7.87 -2.16 -19.76
C TYR A 391 6.41 -2.58 -19.95
N GLY A 392 6.08 -3.24 -21.04
CA GLY A 392 4.74 -3.78 -21.31
C GLY A 392 4.42 -5.11 -20.62
N GLY A 393 5.39 -5.74 -19.96
CA GLY A 393 5.19 -6.99 -19.20
C GLY A 393 4.32 -6.80 -17.96
N LYS A 394 3.59 -7.86 -17.56
CA LYS A 394 2.73 -7.83 -16.36
C LYS A 394 3.34 -8.53 -15.14
N ASN A 395 4.46 -9.27 -15.33
CA ASN A 395 5.12 -9.99 -14.25
C ASN A 395 6.29 -9.17 -13.69
N PHE A 396 6.20 -8.80 -12.42
CA PHE A 396 7.28 -8.11 -11.70
C PHE A 396 8.11 -9.11 -10.90
N PHE A 397 9.43 -9.09 -11.13
CA PHE A 397 10.39 -9.82 -10.31
C PHE A 397 10.97 -8.90 -9.25
N PHE A 398 10.48 -9.04 -8.03
CA PHE A 398 10.94 -8.18 -6.92
C PHE A 398 12.26 -8.66 -6.31
N GLY A 399 12.64 -9.94 -6.52
CA GLY A 399 13.68 -10.57 -5.74
C GLY A 399 13.24 -10.72 -4.28
N VAL A 400 14.13 -11.06 -3.38
CA VAL A 400 13.83 -11.20 -1.94
C VAL A 400 13.74 -9.80 -1.29
N ARG A 401 12.60 -9.12 -1.53
CA ARG A 401 12.32 -7.74 -1.11
C ARG A 401 10.85 -7.55 -0.75
N GLU A 402 10.34 -8.32 0.21
CA GLU A 402 8.92 -8.32 0.57
C GLU A 402 8.42 -6.94 0.98
N HIS A 403 9.20 -6.20 1.77
CA HIS A 403 8.79 -4.90 2.30
C HIS A 403 8.61 -3.87 1.18
N ALA A 404 9.60 -3.72 0.31
CA ALA A 404 9.49 -2.83 -0.85
C ALA A 404 8.46 -3.32 -1.87
N MET A 405 8.31 -4.63 -2.07
CA MET A 405 7.29 -5.21 -2.94
C MET A 405 5.89 -4.74 -2.54
N GLY A 406 5.57 -4.78 -1.24
CA GLY A 406 4.27 -4.30 -0.74
C GLY A 406 4.05 -2.81 -0.99
N ALA A 407 5.07 -1.97 -0.77
CA ALA A 407 4.96 -0.54 -1.03
C ALA A 407 4.98 -0.20 -2.53
N PHE A 408 5.70 -0.97 -3.33
CA PHE A 408 5.70 -0.84 -4.80
C PHE A 408 4.30 -1.04 -5.38
N ILE A 409 3.58 -2.10 -4.96
CA ILE A 409 2.21 -2.30 -5.44
C ILE A 409 1.25 -1.22 -4.94
N ASN A 410 1.50 -0.61 -3.77
CA ASN A 410 0.76 0.58 -3.35
C ASN A 410 0.94 1.71 -4.37
N GLY A 411 2.16 1.94 -4.88
CA GLY A 411 2.45 2.91 -5.93
C GLY A 411 1.75 2.60 -7.26
N LEU A 412 1.69 1.32 -7.65
CA LEU A 412 0.92 0.89 -8.83
C LEU A 412 -0.57 1.21 -8.66
N ALA A 413 -1.14 0.93 -7.48
CA ALA A 413 -2.55 1.19 -7.19
C ALA A 413 -2.88 2.69 -7.14
N LEU A 414 -1.99 3.51 -6.58
CA LEU A 414 -2.08 4.98 -6.60
C LEU A 414 -2.05 5.57 -8.03
N SER A 415 -1.61 4.77 -9.00
CA SER A 415 -1.60 5.12 -10.44
C SER A 415 -2.78 4.54 -11.22
N GLY A 416 -3.80 3.98 -10.54
CA GLY A 416 -5.04 3.47 -11.15
C GLY A 416 -5.01 2.00 -11.57
N LEU A 417 -3.94 1.27 -11.26
CA LEU A 417 -3.83 -0.16 -11.56
C LEU A 417 -4.46 -1.03 -10.46
N ARG A 418 -4.69 -2.32 -10.76
CA ARG A 418 -5.20 -3.34 -9.83
C ARG A 418 -4.12 -4.40 -9.56
N PRO A 419 -3.10 -4.05 -8.76
CA PRO A 419 -1.94 -4.89 -8.60
C PRO A 419 -2.11 -5.98 -7.56
N PHE A 420 -1.35 -7.07 -7.73
CA PHE A 420 -1.10 -8.05 -6.68
C PHE A 420 0.39 -8.24 -6.42
N CYS A 421 0.71 -8.74 -5.24
CA CYS A 421 2.02 -9.32 -4.96
C CYS A 421 1.89 -10.61 -4.17
N SER A 422 2.93 -11.45 -4.18
CA SER A 422 2.88 -12.75 -3.55
C SER A 422 4.16 -13.17 -2.85
N THR A 423 3.97 -13.89 -1.73
CA THR A 423 5.01 -14.59 -0.95
C THR A 423 4.38 -15.67 -0.09
N PHE A 424 5.16 -16.35 0.77
CA PHE A 424 4.61 -17.25 1.77
C PHE A 424 3.96 -16.48 2.93
N LEU A 425 2.98 -17.09 3.59
CA LEU A 425 2.23 -16.40 4.66
C LEU A 425 3.13 -15.98 5.83
N SER A 426 4.11 -16.81 6.21
CA SER A 426 5.09 -16.46 7.24
C SER A 426 5.84 -15.15 6.93
N PHE A 427 6.12 -14.89 5.66
CA PHE A 427 6.84 -13.68 5.25
C PHE A 427 5.93 -12.45 5.11
N SER A 428 4.63 -12.56 5.40
CA SER A 428 3.76 -11.39 5.59
C SER A 428 4.25 -10.47 6.71
N ASP A 429 5.06 -10.97 7.62
CA ASP A 429 5.71 -10.19 8.68
C ASP A 429 6.57 -9.07 8.12
N TYR A 430 7.31 -9.32 7.02
CA TYR A 430 8.10 -8.31 6.32
C TYR A 430 7.25 -7.28 5.58
N LEU A 431 6.07 -7.68 5.08
CA LEU A 431 5.16 -6.81 4.32
C LEU A 431 4.24 -5.96 5.20
N LYS A 432 4.07 -6.31 6.47
CA LYS A 432 3.05 -5.71 7.35
C LYS A 432 2.99 -4.19 7.31
N PRO A 433 4.12 -3.43 7.37
CA PRO A 433 4.06 -1.97 7.32
C PRO A 433 3.43 -1.46 6.01
N SER A 434 3.78 -2.06 4.87
CA SER A 434 3.24 -1.68 3.55
C SER A 434 1.76 -2.04 3.40
N ILE A 435 1.31 -3.20 3.94
CA ILE A 435 -0.11 -3.58 4.01
C ILE A 435 -0.89 -2.57 4.86
N ARG A 436 -0.32 -2.14 5.99
CA ARG A 436 -0.94 -1.12 6.84
C ARG A 436 -1.10 0.20 6.10
N MET A 437 -0.11 0.62 5.31
CA MET A 437 -0.19 1.83 4.48
C MET A 437 -1.23 1.69 3.37
N ALA A 438 -1.31 0.54 2.69
CA ALA A 438 -2.39 0.25 1.74
C ALA A 438 -3.78 0.41 2.40
N SER A 439 -3.91 -0.08 3.63
CA SER A 439 -5.18 -0.04 4.39
C SER A 439 -5.54 1.37 4.84
N LEU A 440 -4.55 2.17 5.23
CA LEU A 440 -4.74 3.59 5.57
C LEU A 440 -5.22 4.40 4.38
N MET A 441 -4.65 4.14 3.19
CA MET A 441 -4.99 4.80 1.93
C MET A 441 -6.20 4.19 1.21
N ASN A 442 -6.78 3.10 1.72
CA ASN A 442 -7.85 2.33 1.06
C ASN A 442 -7.51 1.91 -0.37
N LEU A 443 -6.29 1.41 -0.62
CA LEU A 443 -5.84 1.04 -1.95
C LEU A 443 -6.31 -0.35 -2.37
N PRO A 444 -6.70 -0.56 -3.63
CA PRO A 444 -7.16 -1.84 -4.15
C PRO A 444 -5.99 -2.79 -4.47
N CYS A 445 -5.10 -2.99 -3.50
CA CYS A 445 -3.98 -3.92 -3.58
C CYS A 445 -4.37 -5.31 -3.12
N THR A 446 -3.87 -6.36 -3.79
CA THR A 446 -4.07 -7.74 -3.37
C THR A 446 -2.76 -8.38 -2.97
N PHE A 447 -2.70 -8.91 -1.74
CA PHE A 447 -1.57 -9.64 -1.18
C PHE A 447 -1.90 -11.13 -1.21
N ILE A 448 -1.21 -11.91 -2.06
CA ILE A 448 -1.43 -13.34 -2.22
C ILE A 448 -0.42 -14.08 -1.36
N PHE A 449 -0.91 -14.80 -0.37
CA PHE A 449 -0.09 -15.61 0.52
C PHE A 449 -0.37 -17.09 0.32
N THR A 450 0.69 -17.89 0.21
CA THR A 450 0.59 -19.33 0.13
C THR A 450 1.29 -19.99 1.32
N HIS A 451 1.22 -21.33 1.44
CA HIS A 451 1.82 -22.04 2.58
C HIS A 451 1.18 -21.59 3.90
N ASP A 452 -0.14 -21.76 3.99
CA ASP A 452 -1.06 -21.06 4.88
C ASP A 452 -1.10 -21.58 6.33
N SER A 453 -0.39 -22.66 6.64
CA SER A 453 -0.46 -23.30 7.96
C SER A 453 0.73 -24.21 8.25
N VAL A 454 0.77 -24.83 9.42
CA VAL A 454 1.75 -25.86 9.83
C VAL A 454 1.78 -27.10 8.93
N MET A 455 0.86 -27.19 7.96
CA MET A 455 0.87 -28.24 6.93
C MET A 455 2.00 -28.05 5.88
N VAL A 456 2.84 -27.04 6.03
CA VAL A 456 4.12 -26.89 5.30
C VAL A 456 5.06 -28.05 5.63
N GLY A 457 5.09 -28.47 6.90
CA GLY A 457 5.73 -29.70 7.35
C GLY A 457 7.24 -29.60 7.46
N GLU A 458 7.97 -30.16 6.49
CA GLU A 458 9.42 -30.38 6.58
C GLU A 458 10.23 -29.07 6.71
N ASP A 459 9.74 -27.95 6.15
CA ASP A 459 10.39 -26.65 6.26
C ASP A 459 10.42 -26.10 7.70
N GLY A 460 9.48 -26.53 8.53
CA GLY A 460 9.47 -26.30 9.97
C GLY A 460 9.07 -24.89 10.41
N PRO A 461 9.32 -24.55 11.69
CA PRO A 461 8.75 -23.38 12.37
C PRO A 461 9.02 -22.03 11.70
N THR A 462 10.14 -21.88 10.98
CA THR A 462 10.49 -20.62 10.30
C THR A 462 9.60 -20.33 9.09
N HIS A 463 8.93 -21.36 8.56
CA HIS A 463 8.05 -21.28 7.38
C HIS A 463 6.59 -21.62 7.70
N GLU A 464 6.32 -22.13 8.88
CA GLU A 464 4.99 -22.49 9.36
C GLU A 464 4.32 -21.29 10.04
N PRO A 465 3.33 -20.66 9.40
CA PRO A 465 2.64 -19.51 9.99
C PRO A 465 1.74 -19.95 11.14
N VAL A 466 1.72 -19.17 12.21
CA VAL A 466 0.85 -19.36 13.37
C VAL A 466 0.00 -18.14 13.60
N GLU A 467 0.63 -16.99 13.89
CA GLU A 467 -0.03 -15.73 14.24
C GLU A 467 -0.38 -14.83 13.05
N GLN A 468 0.13 -15.11 11.85
CA GLN A 468 0.03 -14.20 10.70
C GLN A 468 -1.42 -13.94 10.26
N LEU A 469 -2.31 -14.95 10.32
CA LEU A 469 -3.74 -14.73 10.05
C LEU A 469 -4.38 -13.77 11.04
N ALA A 470 -4.09 -13.93 12.33
CA ALA A 470 -4.59 -13.03 13.38
C ALA A 470 -4.03 -11.63 13.20
N MET A 471 -2.74 -11.51 12.90
CA MET A 471 -2.06 -10.25 12.62
C MET A 471 -2.70 -9.52 11.44
N LEU A 472 -2.91 -10.18 10.30
CA LEU A 472 -3.53 -9.59 9.12
C LEU A 472 -4.98 -9.17 9.38
N ARG A 473 -5.77 -10.00 10.08
CA ARG A 473 -7.16 -9.71 10.46
C ARG A 473 -7.29 -8.53 11.43
N SER A 474 -6.23 -8.23 12.19
CA SER A 474 -6.21 -7.10 13.13
C SER A 474 -6.01 -5.73 12.44
N ILE A 475 -5.58 -5.69 11.17
CA ILE A 475 -5.34 -4.44 10.46
C ILE A 475 -6.69 -3.80 10.07
N PRO A 476 -6.97 -2.54 10.48
CA PRO A 476 -8.18 -1.84 10.06
C PRO A 476 -8.30 -1.75 8.53
N ASN A 477 -9.53 -1.83 8.01
CA ASN A 477 -9.84 -1.74 6.56
C ASN A 477 -9.14 -2.77 5.67
N HIS A 478 -8.57 -3.83 6.24
CA HIS A 478 -7.95 -4.92 5.50
C HIS A 478 -8.85 -6.16 5.48
N TYR A 479 -9.06 -6.76 4.31
CA TYR A 479 -9.92 -7.93 4.13
C TYR A 479 -9.06 -9.17 3.92
N VAL A 480 -9.21 -10.18 4.77
CA VAL A 480 -8.44 -11.43 4.71
C VAL A 480 -9.36 -12.55 4.27
N TYR A 481 -9.12 -13.06 3.08
CA TYR A 481 -9.83 -14.19 2.50
C TYR A 481 -9.00 -15.46 2.68
N ARG A 482 -9.61 -16.51 3.22
CA ARG A 482 -9.02 -17.86 3.30
C ARG A 482 -10.01 -18.86 2.71
N PRO A 483 -10.06 -18.95 1.36
CA PRO A 483 -11.00 -19.83 0.65
C PRO A 483 -10.66 -21.30 0.86
N CYS A 484 -11.68 -22.19 0.76
CA CYS A 484 -11.52 -23.63 0.95
C CYS A 484 -11.41 -24.41 -0.36
N ASP A 485 -11.90 -23.87 -1.47
CA ASP A 485 -11.93 -24.53 -2.77
C ASP A 485 -11.99 -23.53 -3.95
N ALA A 486 -12.15 -24.06 -5.17
CA ALA A 486 -12.23 -23.25 -6.39
C ALA A 486 -13.39 -22.26 -6.37
N ASN A 487 -14.56 -22.64 -5.89
CA ASN A 487 -15.73 -21.76 -5.82
C ASN A 487 -15.47 -20.56 -4.90
N GLU A 488 -14.86 -20.79 -3.74
CA GLU A 488 -14.54 -19.72 -2.82
C GLU A 488 -13.36 -18.86 -3.31
N ILE A 489 -12.40 -19.41 -4.08
CA ILE A 489 -11.35 -18.59 -4.74
C ILE A 489 -11.99 -17.64 -5.75
N ILE A 490 -12.86 -18.13 -6.63
CA ILE A 490 -13.56 -17.31 -7.62
C ILE A 490 -14.40 -16.22 -6.94
N GLY A 491 -15.16 -16.60 -5.89
CA GLY A 491 -15.97 -15.67 -5.11
C GLY A 491 -15.12 -14.62 -4.36
N SER A 492 -13.95 -15.01 -3.86
CA SER A 492 -12.99 -14.09 -3.25
C SER A 492 -12.50 -13.05 -4.26
N TRP A 493 -12.06 -13.47 -5.45
CA TRP A 493 -11.65 -12.54 -6.50
C TRP A 493 -12.78 -11.66 -7.01
N GLN A 494 -14.02 -12.19 -7.11
CA GLN A 494 -15.21 -11.39 -7.42
C GLN A 494 -15.39 -10.25 -6.41
N THR A 495 -15.16 -10.52 -5.13
CA THR A 495 -15.32 -9.53 -4.07
C THR A 495 -14.14 -8.58 -4.01
N ILE A 496 -12.91 -9.08 -4.10
CA ILE A 496 -11.66 -8.31 -4.06
C ILE A 496 -11.62 -7.25 -5.16
N LEU A 497 -11.90 -7.63 -6.40
CA LEU A 497 -11.82 -6.71 -7.54
C LEU A 497 -12.97 -5.70 -7.59
N ASN A 498 -14.06 -5.93 -6.85
CA ASN A 498 -15.19 -5.01 -6.73
C ASN A 498 -15.24 -4.25 -5.40
N ASN A 499 -14.21 -4.40 -4.57
CA ASN A 499 -14.05 -3.69 -3.33
C ASN A 499 -12.77 -2.84 -3.43
N ASP A 500 -12.87 -1.52 -3.33
CA ASP A 500 -11.72 -0.61 -3.37
C ASP A 500 -10.97 -0.59 -2.04
N LYS A 501 -10.69 -1.78 -1.51
CA LYS A 501 -10.00 -2.01 -0.24
C LYS A 501 -8.85 -2.99 -0.42
N PRO A 502 -7.78 -2.83 0.34
CA PRO A 502 -6.69 -3.79 0.34
C PRO A 502 -7.15 -5.15 0.88
N SER A 503 -6.72 -6.18 0.21
CA SER A 503 -7.15 -7.55 0.53
C SER A 503 -5.97 -8.51 0.55
N SER A 504 -6.00 -9.49 1.46
CA SER A 504 -5.13 -10.66 1.41
C SER A 504 -5.95 -11.89 1.01
N ILE A 505 -5.41 -12.73 0.13
CA ILE A 505 -5.93 -14.06 -0.15
C ILE A 505 -4.90 -15.10 0.29
N VAL A 506 -5.31 -16.03 1.16
CA VAL A 506 -4.44 -17.00 1.84
C VAL A 506 -4.78 -18.40 1.39
N LEU A 507 -3.80 -19.10 0.83
CA LEU A 507 -3.99 -20.31 0.02
C LEU A 507 -3.13 -21.48 0.53
N SER A 508 -3.72 -22.65 0.61
CA SER A 508 -2.99 -23.85 1.01
C SER A 508 -2.01 -24.34 -0.07
N ARG A 509 -0.93 -24.97 0.39
CA ARG A 509 -0.03 -25.77 -0.43
C ARG A 509 -0.57 -27.18 -0.65
N SER A 510 -1.34 -27.67 0.30
CA SER A 510 -1.91 -29.03 0.27
C SER A 510 -3.12 -29.12 -0.65
N LYS A 511 -3.35 -30.31 -1.19
CA LYS A 511 -4.52 -30.61 -2.03
C LYS A 511 -5.82 -30.43 -1.22
N CYS A 512 -6.78 -29.72 -1.77
CA CYS A 512 -8.13 -29.51 -1.21
C CYS A 512 -9.19 -30.11 -2.14
N LYS A 513 -10.26 -30.60 -1.52
CA LYS A 513 -11.43 -31.09 -2.26
C LYS A 513 -12.30 -29.92 -2.70
N ASN A 514 -12.83 -29.96 -3.92
CA ASN A 514 -13.90 -29.07 -4.33
C ASN A 514 -15.24 -29.58 -3.76
N LEU A 515 -15.94 -28.69 -3.08
CA LEU A 515 -17.15 -29.04 -2.35
C LEU A 515 -18.40 -28.65 -3.19
N SER A 516 -19.34 -29.57 -3.33
CA SER A 516 -20.60 -29.31 -4.05
C SER A 516 -21.50 -28.28 -3.35
N THR A 517 -21.22 -28.01 -2.07
CA THR A 517 -22.04 -27.10 -1.24
C THR A 517 -21.51 -25.65 -1.17
N THR A 518 -20.33 -25.42 -1.71
CA THR A 518 -19.77 -24.05 -1.83
C THR A 518 -20.34 -23.32 -3.04
N ASN A 519 -20.38 -21.99 -2.95
CA ASN A 519 -20.87 -21.15 -4.05
C ASN A 519 -20.13 -19.80 -4.06
N PRO A 520 -19.58 -19.39 -5.22
CA PRO A 520 -18.87 -18.11 -5.34
C PRO A 520 -19.67 -16.89 -4.86
N VAL A 521 -21.00 -16.90 -5.09
CA VAL A 521 -21.89 -15.79 -4.73
C VAL A 521 -21.99 -15.58 -3.21
N ASN A 522 -21.80 -16.65 -2.42
CA ASN A 522 -21.93 -16.59 -0.97
C ASN A 522 -20.71 -15.98 -0.28
N VAL A 523 -19.55 -15.96 -0.92
CA VAL A 523 -18.30 -15.41 -0.35
C VAL A 523 -18.45 -13.94 0.07
N LYS A 524 -19.24 -13.17 -0.66
CA LYS A 524 -19.54 -11.76 -0.31
C LYS A 524 -20.24 -11.61 1.05
N LYS A 525 -20.79 -12.68 1.60
CA LYS A 525 -21.40 -12.70 2.95
C LYS A 525 -20.37 -12.90 4.05
N GLY A 526 -19.14 -13.30 3.71
CA GLY A 526 -18.05 -13.53 4.65
C GLY A 526 -18.11 -14.86 5.40
N ALA A 527 -19.30 -15.37 5.68
CA ALA A 527 -19.55 -16.71 6.19
C ALA A 527 -20.91 -17.21 5.72
N TYR A 528 -21.04 -18.52 5.53
CA TYR A 528 -22.30 -19.15 5.10
C TYR A 528 -22.31 -20.66 5.43
N ILE A 529 -23.51 -21.25 5.46
CA ILE A 529 -23.69 -22.67 5.80
C ILE A 529 -23.28 -23.53 4.58
N VAL A 530 -22.30 -24.43 4.75
CA VAL A 530 -21.87 -25.41 3.75
C VAL A 530 -22.42 -26.82 4.04
N ARG A 531 -22.80 -27.11 5.29
CA ARG A 531 -23.57 -28.29 5.68
C ARG A 531 -24.63 -27.87 6.69
N LYS A 532 -25.91 -28.01 6.30
CA LYS A 532 -27.04 -27.78 7.19
C LYS A 532 -27.35 -29.08 7.97
N GLU A 533 -27.79 -28.95 9.20
CA GLU A 533 -28.34 -30.04 10.01
C GLU A 533 -29.62 -30.60 9.39
N GLU A 534 -29.79 -31.93 9.43
CA GLU A 534 -31.00 -32.62 8.95
C GLU A 534 -32.00 -32.90 10.07
N LYS A 535 -31.51 -32.94 11.31
CA LYS A 535 -32.30 -33.20 12.51
C LYS A 535 -32.02 -32.09 13.54
N ARG A 536 -32.32 -32.36 14.83
CA ARG A 536 -32.04 -31.42 15.92
C ARG A 536 -30.59 -31.00 15.93
N LEU A 537 -30.32 -29.71 15.84
CA LEU A 537 -28.99 -29.13 15.94
C LEU A 537 -28.37 -29.36 17.33
N PHE A 538 -27.17 -29.92 17.39
CA PHE A 538 -26.39 -30.12 18.61
C PHE A 538 -25.29 -29.06 18.78
N GLY A 539 -24.73 -28.56 17.71
CA GLY A 539 -23.67 -27.55 17.71
C GLY A 539 -23.28 -27.10 16.32
N ILE A 540 -22.38 -26.16 16.25
CA ILE A 540 -21.93 -25.51 15.02
C ILE A 540 -20.41 -25.66 14.92
N ILE A 541 -19.87 -25.96 13.75
CA ILE A 541 -18.43 -25.89 13.46
C ILE A 541 -18.23 -24.75 12.46
N ILE A 542 -17.39 -23.78 12.82
CA ILE A 542 -16.86 -22.75 11.92
C ILE A 542 -15.49 -23.23 11.46
N ALA A 543 -15.23 -23.17 10.16
CA ALA A 543 -13.92 -23.46 9.60
C ALA A 543 -13.56 -22.50 8.47
N THR A 544 -12.28 -22.38 8.15
CA THR A 544 -11.75 -21.59 7.05
C THR A 544 -10.75 -22.41 6.23
N GLY A 545 -10.57 -22.06 4.98
CA GLY A 545 -9.54 -22.67 4.13
C GLY A 545 -9.65 -24.18 4.04
N SER A 546 -8.52 -24.87 4.03
CA SER A 546 -8.43 -26.34 3.93
C SER A 546 -9.17 -27.10 5.05
N GLU A 547 -9.48 -26.45 6.17
CA GLU A 547 -10.14 -27.08 7.30
C GLU A 547 -11.66 -27.22 7.13
N VAL A 548 -12.28 -26.60 6.10
CA VAL A 548 -13.73 -26.70 5.84
C VAL A 548 -14.12 -28.13 5.47
N SER A 549 -13.34 -28.81 4.61
CA SER A 549 -13.62 -30.20 4.26
C SER A 549 -13.50 -31.13 5.48
N LEU A 550 -12.49 -30.92 6.34
CA LEU A 550 -12.33 -31.63 7.59
C LEU A 550 -13.53 -31.42 8.52
N ALA A 551 -14.04 -30.19 8.62
CA ALA A 551 -15.21 -29.88 9.44
C ALA A 551 -16.47 -30.63 8.96
N ILE A 552 -16.65 -30.76 7.65
CA ILE A 552 -17.74 -31.56 7.05
C ILE A 552 -17.57 -33.04 7.38
N ASP A 553 -16.37 -33.61 7.16
CA ASP A 553 -16.07 -35.01 7.46
C ASP A 553 -16.32 -35.33 8.96
N ILE A 554 -15.97 -34.42 9.88
CA ILE A 554 -16.24 -34.54 11.31
C ILE A 554 -17.76 -34.52 11.60
N ALA A 555 -18.46 -33.55 11.00
CA ALA A 555 -19.91 -33.42 11.19
C ALA A 555 -20.66 -34.69 10.71
N GLU A 556 -20.24 -35.28 9.59
CA GLU A 556 -20.82 -36.53 9.08
C GLU A 556 -20.53 -37.73 9.99
N LYS A 557 -19.29 -37.84 10.50
CA LYS A 557 -18.95 -38.88 11.47
C LYS A 557 -19.79 -38.80 12.76
N LEU A 558 -20.03 -37.57 13.24
CA LEU A 558 -20.81 -37.36 14.47
C LEU A 558 -22.32 -37.46 14.26
N SER A 559 -22.83 -37.11 13.07
CA SER A 559 -24.23 -37.32 12.66
C SER A 559 -24.61 -38.81 12.74
N LYS A 560 -23.73 -39.71 12.28
CA LYS A 560 -23.93 -41.18 12.40
C LYS A 560 -24.07 -41.66 13.86
N LYS A 561 -23.62 -40.85 14.82
CA LYS A 561 -23.80 -41.06 16.26
C LYS A 561 -24.96 -40.28 16.86
N GLY A 562 -25.81 -39.67 16.03
CA GLY A 562 -26.98 -38.90 16.44
C GLY A 562 -26.68 -37.47 16.89
N MET A 563 -25.48 -36.95 16.65
CA MET A 563 -25.04 -35.61 17.00
C MET A 563 -24.95 -34.78 15.73
N GLU A 564 -26.05 -34.11 15.36
CA GLU A 564 -26.12 -33.25 14.17
C GLU A 564 -25.40 -31.92 14.36
N LEU A 565 -24.47 -31.62 13.46
CA LEU A 565 -23.70 -30.39 13.47
C LEU A 565 -23.92 -29.59 12.18
N ARG A 566 -24.11 -28.28 12.32
CA ARG A 566 -24.01 -27.32 11.23
C ARG A 566 -22.53 -27.04 10.94
N VAL A 567 -22.15 -26.96 9.67
CA VAL A 567 -20.83 -26.48 9.27
C VAL A 567 -20.96 -25.17 8.54
N VAL A 568 -20.19 -24.19 8.99
CA VAL A 568 -20.12 -22.83 8.44
C VAL A 568 -18.72 -22.61 7.87
N SER A 569 -18.62 -22.37 6.57
CA SER A 569 -17.42 -21.82 5.97
C SER A 569 -17.36 -20.32 6.23
N MET A 570 -16.22 -19.83 6.72
CA MET A 570 -15.99 -18.39 6.99
C MET A 570 -14.78 -17.88 6.20
N PRO A 571 -14.88 -17.76 4.87
CA PRO A 571 -13.77 -17.31 4.04
C PRO A 571 -13.28 -15.90 4.39
N CYS A 572 -14.10 -15.00 4.96
CA CYS A 572 -13.67 -13.66 5.33
C CYS A 572 -14.42 -13.14 6.57
N MET A 573 -13.74 -13.11 7.72
CA MET A 573 -14.33 -12.64 8.99
C MET A 573 -14.89 -11.22 8.90
N ARG A 574 -14.15 -10.27 8.30
CA ARG A 574 -14.58 -8.87 8.22
C ARG A 574 -15.90 -8.71 7.47
N LEU A 575 -16.05 -9.38 6.32
CA LEU A 575 -17.31 -9.34 5.57
C LEU A 575 -18.48 -9.92 6.36
N PHE A 576 -18.24 -10.96 7.17
CA PHE A 576 -19.29 -11.51 8.04
C PHE A 576 -19.65 -10.54 9.16
N ASP A 577 -18.66 -9.88 9.76
CA ASP A 577 -18.89 -8.87 10.79
C ASP A 577 -19.73 -7.69 10.31
N GLU A 578 -19.58 -7.33 9.05
CA GLU A 578 -20.33 -6.25 8.38
C GLU A 578 -21.77 -6.64 8.01
N GLN A 579 -22.14 -7.93 8.11
CA GLN A 579 -23.51 -8.37 7.81
C GLN A 579 -24.51 -7.88 8.88
N PRO A 580 -25.81 -7.73 8.49
CA PRO A 580 -26.87 -7.45 9.44
C PRO A 580 -26.94 -8.51 10.56
N GLN A 581 -27.35 -8.09 11.76
CA GLN A 581 -27.42 -9.00 12.92
C GLN A 581 -28.33 -10.21 12.64
N SER A 582 -29.45 -10.00 11.94
CA SER A 582 -30.38 -11.09 11.55
C SER A 582 -29.70 -12.20 10.74
N TYR A 583 -28.79 -11.83 9.81
CA TYR A 583 -28.01 -12.81 9.06
C TYR A 583 -27.01 -13.54 9.95
N LYS A 584 -26.31 -12.81 10.83
CA LYS A 584 -25.37 -13.42 11.78
C LYS A 584 -26.06 -14.42 12.72
N ASP A 585 -27.26 -14.09 13.20
CA ASP A 585 -28.08 -14.96 14.06
C ASP A 585 -28.62 -16.19 13.31
N GLU A 586 -28.91 -16.07 12.01
CA GLU A 586 -29.26 -17.21 11.17
C GLU A 586 -28.11 -18.19 11.00
N ILE A 587 -26.88 -17.68 10.73
CA ILE A 587 -25.69 -18.51 10.51
C ILE A 587 -25.19 -19.09 11.81
N LEU A 588 -25.09 -18.30 12.88
CA LEU A 588 -24.59 -18.63 14.20
C LEU A 588 -25.64 -18.37 15.30
N PRO A 589 -26.73 -19.16 15.35
CA PRO A 589 -27.78 -18.95 16.34
C PRO A 589 -27.27 -19.11 17.77
N ILE A 590 -27.73 -18.20 18.65
CA ILE A 590 -27.36 -18.19 20.06
C ILE A 590 -27.87 -19.47 20.76
N GLY A 591 -27.13 -19.93 21.76
CA GLY A 591 -27.51 -21.07 22.61
C GLY A 591 -26.94 -22.42 22.19
N TYR A 592 -26.22 -22.47 21.08
CA TYR A 592 -25.56 -23.70 20.65
C TYR A 592 -24.04 -23.66 20.92
N LYS A 593 -23.44 -24.82 21.22
CA LYS A 593 -22.00 -24.97 21.31
C LYS A 593 -21.39 -24.73 19.93
N THR A 594 -20.55 -23.71 19.81
CA THR A 594 -19.86 -23.36 18.56
C THR A 594 -18.40 -23.71 18.69
N PHE A 595 -17.89 -24.46 17.72
CA PHE A 595 -16.49 -24.88 17.61
C PHE A 595 -15.83 -24.15 16.45
N VAL A 596 -14.52 -23.95 16.54
CA VAL A 596 -13.70 -23.43 15.43
C VAL A 596 -12.63 -24.45 15.10
N ILE A 597 -12.40 -24.66 13.80
CA ILE A 597 -11.25 -25.43 13.30
C ILE A 597 -10.45 -24.54 12.35
N GLU A 598 -9.28 -24.10 12.79
CA GLU A 598 -8.31 -23.36 11.97
C GLU A 598 -6.89 -23.65 12.45
N ARG A 599 -6.03 -24.16 11.57
CA ARG A 599 -4.64 -24.53 11.88
C ARG A 599 -3.74 -23.29 11.94
N ALA A 600 -4.11 -22.33 12.80
CA ALA A 600 -3.45 -21.07 13.07
C ALA A 600 -3.73 -20.64 14.52
N SER A 601 -3.23 -19.49 14.95
CA SER A 601 -3.47 -18.95 16.28
C SER A 601 -4.95 -18.83 16.61
N LYS A 602 -5.31 -19.17 17.83
CA LYS A 602 -6.68 -19.03 18.37
C LYS A 602 -7.10 -17.57 18.53
N PHE A 603 -6.13 -16.65 18.48
CA PHE A 603 -6.39 -15.23 18.70
C PHE A 603 -7.40 -14.66 17.68
N GLY A 604 -8.41 -13.92 18.20
CA GLY A 604 -9.47 -13.31 17.39
C GLY A 604 -10.72 -14.16 17.24
N TRP A 605 -10.68 -15.47 17.49
CA TRP A 605 -11.84 -16.36 17.40
C TRP A 605 -12.82 -16.22 18.57
N HIS A 606 -12.38 -15.63 19.71
CA HIS A 606 -13.22 -15.39 20.88
C HIS A 606 -14.42 -14.44 20.60
N LYS A 607 -14.41 -13.78 19.46
CA LYS A 607 -15.56 -13.02 18.99
C LYS A 607 -16.78 -13.90 18.68
N TYR A 608 -16.54 -15.16 18.29
CA TYR A 608 -17.57 -16.13 17.88
C TYR A 608 -17.73 -17.27 18.87
N VAL A 609 -16.72 -17.49 19.72
CA VAL A 609 -16.64 -18.63 20.64
C VAL A 609 -16.18 -18.14 22.02
N TYR A 610 -16.94 -18.46 23.06
CA TYR A 610 -16.73 -17.91 24.40
C TYR A 610 -15.64 -18.61 25.23
N ASN A 611 -15.05 -19.74 24.76
CA ASN A 611 -14.07 -20.49 25.54
C ASN A 611 -13.05 -21.21 24.63
N ASP A 612 -11.78 -21.11 24.99
CA ASP A 612 -10.63 -21.72 24.27
C ASP A 612 -10.79 -23.20 23.96
N LYS A 613 -11.44 -23.95 24.85
CA LYS A 613 -11.62 -25.39 24.64
C LYS A 613 -12.38 -25.75 23.36
N TYR A 614 -13.19 -24.82 22.84
CA TYR A 614 -13.96 -24.98 21.61
C TYR A 614 -13.19 -24.55 20.35
N ILE A 615 -11.97 -24.02 20.50
CA ILE A 615 -11.12 -23.61 19.39
C ILE A 615 -10.04 -24.68 19.15
N MET A 616 -10.07 -25.30 17.98
CA MET A 616 -9.06 -26.25 17.49
C MET A 616 -8.04 -25.44 16.67
N GLY A 617 -7.12 -24.80 17.35
CA GLY A 617 -6.08 -23.92 16.81
C GLY A 617 -4.75 -24.14 17.52
N ILE A 618 -3.76 -23.32 17.21
CA ILE A 618 -2.37 -23.42 17.66
C ILE A 618 -2.00 -22.16 18.43
N ASP A 619 -1.26 -22.31 19.53
CA ASP A 619 -0.68 -21.21 20.30
C ASP A 619 0.82 -21.46 20.58
N GLU A 620 1.45 -22.34 19.83
CA GLU A 620 2.88 -22.66 19.89
C GLU A 620 3.46 -22.76 18.47
N PHE A 621 4.76 -22.62 18.31
CA PHE A 621 5.40 -22.83 17.02
C PHE A 621 5.26 -24.30 16.58
N GLY A 622 5.26 -24.51 15.25
CA GLY A 622 5.20 -25.83 14.66
C GLY A 622 6.51 -26.60 14.76
N TYR A 623 6.65 -27.64 13.97
CA TYR A 623 7.78 -28.59 14.06
C TYR A 623 8.20 -29.05 12.66
N SER A 624 9.50 -29.20 12.43
CA SER A 624 10.01 -29.84 11.21
C SER A 624 9.68 -31.33 11.21
N GLY A 625 8.99 -31.81 10.20
CA GLY A 625 8.61 -33.21 10.05
C GLY A 625 7.55 -33.43 8.98
N LYS A 626 7.16 -34.68 8.76
CA LYS A 626 6.02 -34.95 7.87
C LYS A 626 4.75 -34.34 8.42
N THR A 627 3.93 -33.77 7.55
CA THR A 627 2.70 -33.08 7.92
C THR A 627 1.84 -33.85 8.93
N ASP A 628 1.62 -35.16 8.71
CA ASP A 628 0.82 -35.99 9.61
C ASP A 628 1.40 -36.10 11.02
N ASP A 629 2.73 -36.17 11.14
CA ASP A 629 3.41 -36.27 12.45
C ASP A 629 3.34 -34.92 13.18
N VAL A 630 3.49 -33.80 12.45
CA VAL A 630 3.33 -32.45 12.99
C VAL A 630 1.90 -32.26 13.50
N LEU A 631 0.87 -32.60 12.70
CA LEU A 631 -0.52 -32.50 13.12
C LEU A 631 -0.86 -33.33 14.34
N LYS A 632 -0.34 -34.60 14.44
CA LYS A 632 -0.52 -35.45 15.63
C LYS A 632 0.14 -34.84 16.87
N LYS A 633 1.36 -34.31 16.73
CA LYS A 633 2.09 -33.66 17.82
C LYS A 633 1.35 -32.44 18.34
N LEU A 634 0.79 -31.61 17.45
CA LEU A 634 -0.02 -30.44 17.78
C LEU A 634 -1.46 -30.80 18.19
N LYS A 635 -1.86 -32.07 18.14
CA LYS A 635 -3.23 -32.55 18.41
C LYS A 635 -4.28 -31.94 17.48
N LEU A 636 -3.89 -31.70 16.22
CA LEU A 636 -4.72 -31.12 15.16
C LEU A 636 -4.98 -32.11 14.02
N ASP A 637 -4.70 -33.38 14.24
CA ASP A 637 -5.15 -34.47 13.37
C ASP A 637 -6.67 -34.71 13.48
N ASP A 638 -7.25 -35.26 12.43
CA ASP A 638 -8.70 -35.47 12.27
C ASP A 638 -9.32 -36.28 13.43
N ASP A 639 -8.65 -37.33 13.87
CA ASP A 639 -9.18 -38.20 14.92
C ASP A 639 -9.16 -37.51 16.29
N THR A 640 -8.09 -36.77 16.60
CA THR A 640 -7.97 -36.03 17.86
C THR A 640 -9.03 -34.92 17.92
N ILE A 641 -9.21 -34.14 16.84
CA ILE A 641 -10.24 -33.10 16.79
C ILE A 641 -11.64 -33.73 16.92
N THR A 642 -11.94 -34.80 16.18
CA THR A 642 -13.24 -35.48 16.24
C THR A 642 -13.58 -35.92 17.66
N LYS A 643 -12.64 -36.63 18.34
CA LYS A 643 -12.82 -37.09 19.73
C LYS A 643 -13.03 -35.93 20.70
N LYS A 644 -12.29 -34.84 20.52
CA LYS A 644 -12.42 -33.65 21.37
C LYS A 644 -13.79 -32.99 21.21
N ILE A 645 -14.27 -32.80 19.98
CA ILE A 645 -15.61 -32.24 19.70
C ILE A 645 -16.70 -33.17 20.28
N GLU A 646 -16.62 -34.47 20.04
CA GLU A 646 -17.57 -35.45 20.57
C GLU A 646 -17.67 -35.38 22.09
N LYS A 647 -16.51 -35.34 22.79
CA LYS A 647 -16.45 -35.22 24.27
C LYS A 647 -17.08 -33.91 24.76
N LEU A 648 -16.89 -32.80 24.03
CA LEU A 648 -17.40 -31.49 24.42
C LEU A 648 -18.91 -31.35 24.12
N LEU A 649 -19.47 -32.12 23.19
CA LEU A 649 -20.90 -32.15 22.90
C LEU A 649 -21.70 -32.91 23.95
N LYS A 650 -21.14 -33.99 24.49
CA LYS A 650 -21.67 -34.77 25.64
C LYS A 650 -21.62 -33.91 26.90
#